data_bed5c8bdc41ae0f081c3cd1325f8fc78
#
_entry.id   bed5c8bdc41ae0f081c3cd1325f8fc78
#
_cell.length_a   1.000
_cell.length_b   1.000
_cell.length_c   1.000
_cell.angle_alpha   90.00
_cell.angle_beta   90.00
_cell.angle_gamma   90.00
#
_symmetry.space_group_name_H-M   'P 1'
#
loop_
_entity.id
_entity.type
_entity.pdbx_description
1 polymer ?
#
loop_
_entity_poly.entity_id
_entity_poly.type
_entity_poly.pdbx_seq_one_letter_code
_entity_poly.pdbx_strand_id
1 'polypeptide(L)'
;MENLERENLEKKGYDDSQIQVLEGLEAVRKRPGMYIGTTSVKGLHHLVYEIVDNSIDEALAGECESINITIWEDNSVSVEDNGRGIPSGMNEKLGLPTLEVVYTVLHAGGKFGGDGYKIAGGLHGVGASVVNALSEWVEVANHRDGKKYTERFERGMVRRPFRCEGDCGDKHGLYVRFKPDPTIFEETVFDYETILTRMREQSFLNAGVKIILTDKREGQEREEVLHYEGGIVSFVEFLNSQKRGTPIHKNVIYMKGEKGNSIAEVAMQYNDSYNETIVSFANNMSTIEGGTHETGFKTALTRAFNNYARRTGILKGDDTLSGEDVREGLVAIISVKLTDAQFESQTKAKLGNSEIRTLVDSIVTTKLEEYLEENPQEAKLIIEKALEANRAREAARKARALARRKNVLDGISTLPGKLADCNEKEARLTEVYLVEGDSAGGSAKDGRDSRYQAILPLRGKVLNVEKARLDKVYANTSLIPIIQALGCGIGEDFDITKLRYGKIIIMADADVDGSHIRILLLTFFFRHMRPLIENGHVYLAQPPLYKVHKGKQLRYAFSDAERDKYIEELGGHGVEAERYKGLGEMDPEQLWETTRAPETRTLLKVSINDAIACDETFSVLMGDMVEPRREFISQNAKFVENLDI
;
A
#
# COMPACT_ATOMS: atom_id res chain seq x y z
N MET A 1 -42.79 -13.49 39.23
CA MET A 1 -42.60 -13.38 37.77
C MET A 1 -41.23 -12.79 37.42
N GLU A 2 -40.68 -11.85 38.15
CA GLU A 2 -39.31 -11.30 37.87
C GLU A 2 -38.14 -12.28 38.06
N ASN A 3 -38.29 -13.31 38.94
CA ASN A 3 -37.23 -14.30 39.12
C ASN A 3 -37.18 -15.36 38.01
N LEU A 4 -38.27 -15.59 37.28
CA LEU A 4 -38.32 -16.52 36.13
C LEU A 4 -37.81 -15.88 34.84
N GLU A 5 -37.86 -14.55 34.72
CA GLU A 5 -37.26 -13.81 33.61
C GLU A 5 -35.73 -13.66 33.77
N ARG A 6 -35.20 -13.57 34.97
CA ARG A 6 -33.76 -13.56 35.23
C ARG A 6 -33.09 -14.92 35.02
N GLU A 7 -33.74 -16.03 35.33
CA GLU A 7 -33.21 -17.39 35.06
C GLU A 7 -33.16 -17.74 33.56
N ASN A 8 -33.99 -17.12 32.72
CA ASN A 8 -33.97 -17.31 31.27
C ASN A 8 -32.92 -16.42 30.52
N LEU A 9 -32.29 -15.46 31.20
CA LEU A 9 -31.20 -14.64 30.64
C LEU A 9 -29.80 -15.21 30.92
N GLU A 10 -29.66 -16.19 31.79
CA GLU A 10 -28.34 -16.72 32.20
C GLU A 10 -27.88 -18.02 31.55
N LYS A 11 -28.57 -18.56 30.53
CA LYS A 11 -28.13 -19.78 29.86
C LYS A 11 -28.33 -19.73 28.34
N LYS A 12 -27.69 -18.78 27.67
CA LYS A 12 -27.15 -19.04 26.30
C LYS A 12 -25.69 -19.38 26.42
N GLY A 13 -25.40 -20.52 27.03
CA GLY A 13 -24.06 -21.08 27.01
C GLY A 13 -23.65 -21.39 25.55
N TYR A 14 -22.38 -21.24 25.26
CA TYR A 14 -21.78 -21.69 23.99
C TYR A 14 -21.98 -23.22 23.91
N ASP A 15 -22.85 -23.67 22.99
CA ASP A 15 -23.18 -25.07 22.77
C ASP A 15 -23.05 -25.48 21.30
N ASP A 16 -23.19 -26.75 21.01
CA ASP A 16 -23.02 -27.35 19.67
C ASP A 16 -23.95 -26.72 18.63
N SER A 17 -25.11 -26.16 19.03
CA SER A 17 -26.05 -25.50 18.11
C SER A 17 -25.54 -24.14 17.58
N GLN A 18 -24.53 -23.56 18.21
CA GLN A 18 -23.90 -22.31 17.79
C GLN A 18 -22.76 -22.52 16.80
N ILE A 19 -22.33 -23.77 16.60
CA ILE A 19 -21.34 -24.12 15.57
C ILE A 19 -22.05 -24.17 14.22
N GLN A 20 -21.88 -23.12 13.42
CA GLN A 20 -22.41 -23.06 12.05
C GLN A 20 -21.35 -23.51 11.06
N VAL A 21 -21.69 -24.51 10.24
CA VAL A 21 -20.89 -24.90 9.09
C VAL A 21 -21.40 -24.08 7.89
N LEU A 22 -20.53 -23.28 7.29
CA LEU A 22 -20.82 -22.53 6.07
C LEU A 22 -20.25 -23.29 4.89
N GLU A 23 -21.06 -23.58 3.89
CA GLU A 23 -20.65 -24.30 2.69
C GLU A 23 -20.67 -23.40 1.46
N GLY A 24 -19.75 -23.66 0.52
CA GLY A 24 -19.72 -23.02 -0.78
C GLY A 24 -19.64 -21.49 -0.74
N LEU A 25 -20.36 -20.83 -1.66
CA LEU A 25 -20.32 -19.38 -1.82
C LEU A 25 -21.03 -18.58 -0.71
N GLU A 26 -21.87 -19.24 0.11
CA GLU A 26 -22.47 -18.60 1.29
C GLU A 26 -21.39 -18.19 2.31
N ALA A 27 -20.35 -19.00 2.48
CA ALA A 27 -19.22 -18.69 3.34
C ALA A 27 -18.51 -17.38 2.89
N VAL A 28 -18.34 -17.19 1.57
CA VAL A 28 -17.75 -15.98 0.99
C VAL A 28 -18.60 -14.75 1.31
N ARG A 29 -19.92 -14.84 1.11
CA ARG A 29 -20.83 -13.73 1.38
C ARG A 29 -20.92 -13.35 2.86
N LYS A 30 -20.86 -14.32 3.78
CA LYS A 30 -20.87 -14.07 5.23
C LYS A 30 -19.54 -13.54 5.76
N ARG A 31 -18.42 -13.88 5.15
CA ARG A 31 -17.07 -13.49 5.59
C ARG A 31 -16.20 -13.03 4.42
N PRO A 32 -16.61 -11.98 3.68
CA PRO A 32 -15.90 -11.52 2.47
C PRO A 32 -14.45 -11.11 2.76
N GLY A 33 -14.17 -10.55 3.94
CA GLY A 33 -12.82 -10.15 4.34
C GLY A 33 -11.78 -11.28 4.36
N MET A 34 -12.21 -12.55 4.48
CA MET A 34 -11.30 -13.71 4.38
C MET A 34 -10.76 -13.91 2.96
N TYR A 35 -11.47 -13.43 1.93
CA TYR A 35 -11.16 -13.66 0.52
C TYR A 35 -10.61 -12.41 -0.18
N ILE A 36 -11.16 -11.23 0.13
CA ILE A 36 -10.78 -9.96 -0.49
C ILE A 36 -10.14 -8.96 0.49
N GLY A 37 -9.87 -9.38 1.73
CA GLY A 37 -9.22 -8.60 2.78
C GLY A 37 -10.13 -7.59 3.48
N THR A 38 -10.99 -6.87 2.77
CA THR A 38 -11.89 -5.83 3.30
C THR A 38 -13.10 -5.64 2.39
N THR A 39 -14.20 -5.06 2.89
CA THR A 39 -15.37 -4.64 2.10
C THR A 39 -15.36 -3.16 1.72
N SER A 40 -14.30 -2.44 2.04
CA SER A 40 -14.07 -1.05 1.62
C SER A 40 -13.74 -0.96 0.12
N VAL A 41 -13.51 0.26 -0.37
CA VAL A 41 -13.08 0.54 -1.76
C VAL A 41 -11.92 -0.36 -2.23
N LYS A 42 -10.96 -0.68 -1.34
CA LYS A 42 -9.85 -1.60 -1.67
C LYS A 42 -10.33 -3.00 -2.04
N GLY A 43 -11.23 -3.58 -1.26
CA GLY A 43 -11.83 -4.88 -1.56
C GLY A 43 -12.70 -4.86 -2.81
N LEU A 44 -13.36 -3.74 -3.09
CA LEU A 44 -14.12 -3.53 -4.32
C LEU A 44 -13.22 -3.68 -5.56
N HIS A 45 -12.08 -2.97 -5.60
CA HIS A 45 -11.13 -3.04 -6.71
C HIS A 45 -10.49 -4.42 -6.84
N HIS A 46 -10.37 -5.17 -5.74
CA HIS A 46 -9.83 -6.54 -5.77
C HIS A 46 -10.66 -7.47 -6.66
N LEU A 47 -11.98 -7.25 -6.79
CA LEU A 47 -12.83 -8.00 -7.72
C LEU A 47 -12.37 -7.86 -9.18
N VAL A 48 -11.97 -6.64 -9.59
CA VAL A 48 -11.42 -6.39 -10.93
C VAL A 48 -10.10 -7.14 -11.10
N TYR A 49 -9.24 -7.07 -10.09
CA TYR A 49 -7.91 -7.71 -10.14
C TYR A 49 -8.02 -9.22 -10.27
N GLU A 50 -8.93 -9.89 -9.56
CA GLU A 50 -9.12 -11.35 -9.66
C GLU A 50 -9.53 -11.79 -11.08
N ILE A 51 -10.34 -11.02 -11.80
CA ILE A 51 -10.70 -11.35 -13.19
C ILE A 51 -9.55 -11.04 -14.14
N VAL A 52 -8.89 -9.87 -14.00
CA VAL A 52 -7.74 -9.49 -14.84
C VAL A 52 -6.58 -10.46 -14.65
N ASP A 53 -6.28 -10.88 -13.41
CA ASP A 53 -5.20 -11.83 -13.13
C ASP A 53 -5.43 -13.18 -13.82
N ASN A 54 -6.69 -13.60 -14.07
CA ASN A 54 -6.98 -14.76 -14.88
C ASN A 54 -6.61 -14.57 -16.35
N SER A 55 -6.87 -13.39 -16.91
CA SER A 55 -6.46 -13.04 -18.28
C SER A 55 -4.94 -12.90 -18.40
N ILE A 56 -4.27 -12.36 -17.37
CA ILE A 56 -2.80 -12.31 -17.27
C ILE A 56 -2.19 -13.71 -17.20
N ASP A 57 -2.82 -14.67 -16.49
CA ASP A 57 -2.35 -16.05 -16.47
C ASP A 57 -2.42 -16.70 -17.87
N GLU A 58 -3.42 -16.36 -18.70
CA GLU A 58 -3.44 -16.75 -20.12
C GLU A 58 -2.27 -16.11 -20.90
N ALA A 59 -1.96 -14.84 -20.61
CA ALA A 59 -0.82 -14.17 -21.25
C ALA A 59 0.53 -14.78 -20.82
N LEU A 60 0.68 -15.19 -19.54
CA LEU A 60 1.85 -15.91 -19.05
C LEU A 60 2.00 -17.29 -19.69
N ALA A 61 0.89 -17.92 -20.07
CA ALA A 61 0.89 -19.16 -20.84
C ALA A 61 1.20 -18.94 -22.33
N GLY A 62 1.32 -17.68 -22.79
CA GLY A 62 1.57 -17.33 -24.20
C GLY A 62 0.33 -17.36 -25.09
N GLU A 63 -0.85 -17.35 -24.52
CA GLU A 63 -2.13 -17.57 -25.21
C GLU A 63 -3.02 -16.32 -25.26
N CYS A 64 -2.58 -15.18 -24.67
CA CYS A 64 -3.33 -13.93 -24.65
C CYS A 64 -2.39 -12.74 -24.92
N GLU A 65 -2.79 -11.89 -25.86
CA GLU A 65 -2.05 -10.69 -26.26
C GLU A 65 -2.81 -9.39 -25.97
N SER A 66 -4.12 -9.47 -25.71
CA SER A 66 -4.96 -8.28 -25.52
C SER A 66 -6.02 -8.49 -24.42
N ILE A 67 -6.12 -7.50 -23.53
CA ILE A 67 -7.08 -7.46 -22.43
C ILE A 67 -7.80 -6.11 -22.48
N ASN A 68 -9.13 -6.12 -22.57
CA ASN A 68 -9.97 -4.93 -22.57
C ASN A 68 -10.77 -4.84 -21.27
N ILE A 69 -10.62 -3.75 -20.55
CA ILE A 69 -11.33 -3.49 -19.29
C ILE A 69 -12.23 -2.28 -19.48
N THR A 70 -13.51 -2.41 -19.18
CA THR A 70 -14.46 -1.30 -19.33
C THR A 70 -15.25 -1.09 -18.04
N ILE A 71 -15.23 0.15 -17.52
CA ILE A 71 -16.13 0.61 -16.47
C ILE A 71 -17.37 1.18 -17.16
N TRP A 72 -18.54 0.63 -16.89
CA TRP A 72 -19.80 1.00 -17.52
C TRP A 72 -20.54 2.08 -16.72
N GLU A 73 -21.49 2.75 -17.36
CA GLU A 73 -22.34 3.81 -16.77
C GLU A 73 -23.03 3.36 -15.46
N ASP A 74 -23.40 2.09 -15.36
CA ASP A 74 -24.06 1.51 -14.20
C ASP A 74 -23.09 1.04 -13.10
N ASN A 75 -21.80 1.43 -13.16
CA ASN A 75 -20.72 0.97 -12.31
C ASN A 75 -20.50 -0.54 -12.30
N SER A 76 -20.91 -1.26 -13.35
CA SER A 76 -20.41 -2.60 -13.61
C SER A 76 -19.05 -2.54 -14.32
N VAL A 77 -18.23 -3.57 -14.19
CA VAL A 77 -16.96 -3.68 -14.90
C VAL A 77 -16.98 -4.91 -15.79
N SER A 78 -16.49 -4.78 -17.01
CA SER A 78 -16.22 -5.93 -17.87
C SER A 78 -14.73 -6.08 -18.15
N VAL A 79 -14.27 -7.32 -18.22
CA VAL A 79 -12.94 -7.73 -18.65
C VAL A 79 -13.12 -8.70 -19.81
N GLU A 80 -12.46 -8.42 -20.92
CA GLU A 80 -12.44 -9.27 -22.12
C GLU A 80 -11.01 -9.55 -22.53
N ASP A 81 -10.66 -10.81 -22.67
CA ASP A 81 -9.37 -11.26 -23.19
C ASP A 81 -9.52 -12.04 -24.49
N ASN A 82 -8.41 -12.19 -25.20
CA ASN A 82 -8.29 -13.04 -26.38
C ASN A 82 -7.51 -14.33 -26.10
N GLY A 83 -7.63 -14.87 -24.87
CA GLY A 83 -7.02 -16.13 -24.47
C GLY A 83 -7.74 -17.36 -25.03
N ARG A 84 -7.43 -18.55 -24.50
CA ARG A 84 -8.05 -19.82 -24.94
C ARG A 84 -9.52 -19.99 -24.53
N GLY A 85 -10.00 -19.17 -23.58
CA GLY A 85 -11.28 -19.38 -22.92
C GLY A 85 -11.31 -20.62 -22.01
N ILE A 86 -12.40 -20.77 -21.26
CA ILE A 86 -12.62 -21.90 -20.34
C ILE A 86 -13.06 -23.14 -21.14
N PRO A 87 -12.60 -24.37 -20.80
CA PRO A 87 -13.11 -25.59 -21.41
C PRO A 87 -14.64 -25.69 -21.37
N SER A 88 -15.29 -25.96 -22.52
CA SER A 88 -16.76 -25.94 -22.68
C SER A 88 -17.44 -27.25 -22.37
N GLY A 89 -16.69 -28.31 -21.93
CA GLY A 89 -17.21 -29.63 -21.58
C GLY A 89 -17.84 -29.69 -20.19
N MET A 90 -18.33 -30.89 -19.88
CA MET A 90 -18.87 -31.23 -18.55
C MET A 90 -17.74 -31.68 -17.62
N ASN A 91 -17.74 -31.23 -16.39
CA ASN A 91 -16.84 -31.72 -15.36
C ASN A 91 -17.26 -33.13 -14.93
N GLU A 92 -16.40 -34.13 -15.11
CA GLU A 92 -16.71 -35.53 -14.86
C GLU A 92 -17.09 -35.82 -13.40
N LYS A 93 -16.54 -35.10 -12.43
CA LYS A 93 -16.79 -35.35 -10.99
C LYS A 93 -18.14 -34.77 -10.53
N LEU A 94 -18.51 -33.61 -11.06
CA LEU A 94 -19.68 -32.85 -10.58
C LEU A 94 -20.88 -32.97 -11.52
N GLY A 95 -20.66 -33.41 -12.78
CA GLY A 95 -21.73 -33.49 -13.79
C GLY A 95 -22.29 -32.10 -14.18
N LEU A 96 -21.51 -31.03 -13.95
CA LEU A 96 -21.86 -29.68 -14.28
C LEU A 96 -20.97 -29.13 -15.41
N PRO A 97 -21.42 -28.13 -16.17
CA PRO A 97 -20.56 -27.46 -17.13
C PRO A 97 -19.31 -26.90 -16.46
N THR A 98 -18.13 -27.04 -17.09
CA THR A 98 -16.86 -26.55 -16.50
C THR A 98 -16.92 -25.05 -16.21
N LEU A 99 -17.60 -24.26 -17.04
CA LEU A 99 -17.82 -22.83 -16.80
C LEU A 99 -18.57 -22.58 -15.49
N GLU A 100 -19.67 -23.30 -15.26
CA GLU A 100 -20.46 -23.24 -14.02
C GLU A 100 -19.61 -23.62 -12.79
N VAL A 101 -18.80 -24.68 -12.90
CA VAL A 101 -17.92 -25.13 -11.81
C VAL A 101 -16.92 -24.05 -11.42
N VAL A 102 -16.29 -23.36 -12.38
CA VAL A 102 -15.31 -22.29 -12.12
C VAL A 102 -15.94 -21.11 -11.35
N TYR A 103 -17.21 -20.78 -11.61
CA TYR A 103 -17.89 -19.64 -10.97
C TYR A 103 -18.70 -20.00 -9.72
N THR A 104 -19.00 -21.28 -9.47
CA THR A 104 -19.87 -21.68 -8.34
C THR A 104 -19.19 -22.53 -7.29
N VAL A 105 -18.05 -23.14 -7.61
CA VAL A 105 -17.34 -24.06 -6.70
C VAL A 105 -16.03 -23.44 -6.24
N LEU A 106 -15.83 -23.34 -4.92
CA LEU A 106 -14.56 -22.91 -4.34
C LEU A 106 -13.48 -23.98 -4.56
N HIS A 107 -12.24 -23.53 -4.74
CA HIS A 107 -11.09 -24.39 -5.00
C HIS A 107 -11.25 -25.27 -6.25
N ALA A 108 -11.89 -24.72 -7.28
CA ALA A 108 -12.00 -25.31 -8.60
C ALA A 108 -11.22 -24.49 -9.62
N GLY A 109 -10.41 -25.14 -10.46
CA GLY A 109 -9.64 -24.44 -11.49
C GLY A 109 -8.60 -25.34 -12.17
N GLY A 110 -8.14 -24.94 -13.35
CA GLY A 110 -7.12 -25.65 -14.14
C GLY A 110 -5.67 -25.43 -13.70
N LYS A 111 -5.44 -24.69 -12.59
CA LYS A 111 -4.11 -24.26 -12.12
C LYS A 111 -3.54 -25.16 -10.99
N PHE A 112 -4.22 -26.24 -10.61
CA PHE A 112 -3.84 -27.17 -9.53
C PHE A 112 -2.98 -28.35 -9.99
N GLY A 113 -2.01 -28.15 -10.90
CA GLY A 113 -1.05 -29.19 -11.26
C GLY A 113 -1.30 -29.88 -12.61
N GLY A 114 -1.84 -29.19 -13.57
CA GLY A 114 -1.90 -29.61 -14.98
C GLY A 114 -0.82 -28.95 -15.84
N ASP A 115 -0.54 -29.53 -17.03
CA ASP A 115 0.43 -28.97 -17.99
C ASP A 115 -0.02 -27.62 -18.62
N GLY A 116 -1.24 -27.17 -18.33
CA GLY A 116 -1.84 -25.98 -18.93
C GLY A 116 -1.30 -24.66 -18.43
N TYR A 117 -0.79 -24.59 -17.19
CA TYR A 117 -0.21 -23.39 -16.58
C TYR A 117 1.02 -23.77 -15.77
N LYS A 118 2.20 -23.49 -16.31
CA LYS A 118 3.47 -23.72 -15.60
C LYS A 118 3.72 -22.67 -14.52
N ILE A 119 3.29 -21.43 -14.79
CA ILE A 119 3.42 -20.28 -13.90
C ILE A 119 2.06 -19.60 -13.88
N ALA A 120 1.52 -19.31 -12.72
CA ALA A 120 0.25 -18.61 -12.56
C ALA A 120 0.28 -17.74 -11.30
N GLY A 121 -0.43 -16.61 -11.32
CA GLY A 121 -0.67 -15.75 -10.16
C GLY A 121 -1.85 -16.24 -9.31
N GLY A 122 -2.86 -16.84 -9.95
CA GLY A 122 -4.06 -17.41 -9.33
C GLY A 122 -3.84 -18.80 -8.78
N LEU A 123 -3.33 -18.94 -7.55
CA LEU A 123 -2.95 -20.23 -6.95
C LEU A 123 -4.09 -20.94 -6.20
N HIS A 124 -5.13 -20.23 -5.76
CA HIS A 124 -6.14 -20.76 -4.83
C HIS A 124 -7.40 -21.30 -5.51
N GLY A 125 -7.62 -21.00 -6.81
CA GLY A 125 -8.81 -21.43 -7.54
C GLY A 125 -10.13 -20.89 -6.97
N VAL A 126 -10.11 -19.66 -6.45
CA VAL A 126 -11.28 -19.04 -5.81
C VAL A 126 -11.68 -17.69 -6.43
N GLY A 127 -10.82 -17.03 -7.21
CA GLY A 127 -11.05 -15.66 -7.68
C GLY A 127 -12.37 -15.48 -8.41
N ALA A 128 -12.64 -16.25 -9.44
CA ALA A 128 -13.89 -16.16 -10.23
C ALA A 128 -15.15 -16.46 -9.39
N SER A 129 -15.09 -17.45 -8.52
CA SER A 129 -16.20 -17.82 -7.63
C SER A 129 -16.42 -16.78 -6.52
N VAL A 130 -15.37 -16.14 -6.02
CA VAL A 130 -15.47 -15.03 -5.07
C VAL A 130 -16.09 -13.80 -5.74
N VAL A 131 -15.68 -13.43 -6.96
CA VAL A 131 -16.32 -12.34 -7.71
C VAL A 131 -17.80 -12.62 -7.92
N ASN A 132 -18.17 -13.86 -8.29
CA ASN A 132 -19.57 -14.25 -8.43
C ASN A 132 -20.34 -14.12 -7.10
N ALA A 133 -19.79 -14.62 -6.00
CA ALA A 133 -20.43 -14.55 -4.68
C ALA A 133 -20.67 -13.11 -4.20
N LEU A 134 -19.76 -12.20 -4.49
CA LEU A 134 -19.77 -10.81 -4.01
C LEU A 134 -20.38 -9.81 -5.01
N SER A 135 -20.91 -10.30 -6.15
CA SER A 135 -21.58 -9.49 -7.13
C SER A 135 -23.10 -9.62 -7.07
N GLU A 136 -23.81 -8.54 -7.36
CA GLU A 136 -25.25 -8.56 -7.59
C GLU A 136 -25.58 -9.50 -8.77
N TRP A 137 -24.80 -9.38 -9.84
CA TRP A 137 -24.85 -10.30 -10.98
C TRP A 137 -23.48 -10.39 -11.68
N VAL A 138 -23.27 -11.52 -12.34
CA VAL A 138 -22.13 -11.79 -13.23
C VAL A 138 -22.65 -12.36 -14.55
N GLU A 139 -22.18 -11.83 -15.67
CA GLU A 139 -22.40 -12.35 -17.01
C GLU A 139 -21.09 -12.82 -17.60
N VAL A 140 -21.10 -14.05 -18.11
CA VAL A 140 -19.92 -14.67 -18.72
C VAL A 140 -20.26 -15.05 -20.16
N ALA A 141 -19.38 -14.66 -21.08
CA ALA A 141 -19.40 -15.16 -22.47
C ALA A 141 -18.03 -15.77 -22.80
N ASN A 142 -18.03 -17.06 -23.06
CA ASN A 142 -16.84 -17.84 -23.36
C ASN A 142 -16.81 -18.17 -24.86
N HIS A 143 -15.75 -17.76 -25.55
CA HIS A 143 -15.54 -18.04 -26.96
C HIS A 143 -14.46 -19.10 -27.09
N ARG A 144 -14.86 -20.32 -27.49
CA ARG A 144 -13.95 -21.46 -27.58
C ARG A 144 -14.43 -22.45 -28.64
N ASP A 145 -13.48 -23.02 -29.37
CA ASP A 145 -13.73 -24.05 -30.39
C ASP A 145 -14.75 -23.58 -31.44
N GLY A 146 -14.67 -22.29 -31.85
CA GLY A 146 -15.57 -21.67 -32.83
C GLY A 146 -16.99 -21.38 -32.34
N LYS A 147 -17.27 -21.58 -31.04
CA LYS A 147 -18.62 -21.41 -30.45
C LYS A 147 -18.61 -20.41 -29.31
N LYS A 148 -19.73 -19.69 -29.18
CA LYS A 148 -20.02 -18.81 -28.06
C LYS A 148 -20.91 -19.51 -27.05
N TYR A 149 -20.44 -19.58 -25.80
CA TYR A 149 -21.20 -20.09 -24.66
C TYR A 149 -21.46 -18.96 -23.67
N THR A 150 -22.64 -18.93 -23.07
CA THR A 150 -23.00 -17.89 -22.10
C THR A 150 -23.63 -18.48 -20.86
N GLU A 151 -23.39 -17.78 -19.75
CA GLU A 151 -23.99 -18.08 -18.45
C GLU A 151 -24.16 -16.80 -17.65
N ARG A 152 -25.18 -16.72 -16.78
CA ARG A 152 -25.41 -15.59 -15.88
C ARG A 152 -25.71 -16.06 -14.48
N PHE A 153 -25.10 -15.37 -13.53
CA PHE A 153 -25.22 -15.63 -12.11
C PHE A 153 -25.77 -14.40 -11.38
N GLU A 154 -26.45 -14.61 -10.26
CA GLU A 154 -26.89 -13.56 -9.35
C GLU A 154 -26.55 -13.97 -7.93
N ARG A 155 -25.71 -13.19 -7.23
CA ARG A 155 -25.27 -13.44 -5.84
C ARG A 155 -24.75 -14.86 -5.61
N GLY A 156 -23.94 -15.37 -6.55
CA GLY A 156 -23.36 -16.70 -6.50
C GLY A 156 -24.21 -17.81 -7.07
N MET A 157 -25.49 -17.57 -7.39
CA MET A 157 -26.41 -18.58 -7.88
C MET A 157 -26.62 -18.48 -9.38
N VAL A 158 -26.74 -19.64 -10.05
CA VAL A 158 -27.05 -19.68 -11.48
C VAL A 158 -28.44 -19.10 -11.73
N ARG A 159 -28.51 -18.06 -12.55
CA ARG A 159 -29.77 -17.40 -12.94
C ARG A 159 -30.20 -17.77 -14.35
N ARG A 160 -29.27 -17.78 -15.28
CA ARG A 160 -29.45 -18.26 -16.64
C ARG A 160 -28.39 -19.33 -16.88
N PRO A 161 -28.81 -20.61 -17.06
CA PRO A 161 -27.89 -21.71 -17.14
C PRO A 161 -26.99 -21.65 -18.39
N PHE A 162 -25.90 -22.38 -18.33
CA PHE A 162 -24.97 -22.56 -19.44
C PHE A 162 -25.68 -22.93 -20.74
N ARG A 163 -25.39 -22.21 -21.82
CA ARG A 163 -25.94 -22.48 -23.14
C ARG A 163 -24.96 -22.08 -24.25
N CYS A 164 -25.02 -22.81 -25.34
CA CYS A 164 -24.36 -22.44 -26.60
C CYS A 164 -25.27 -21.45 -27.35
N GLU A 165 -24.74 -20.26 -27.70
CA GLU A 165 -25.49 -19.27 -28.46
C GLU A 165 -25.27 -19.39 -29.98
N GLY A 166 -24.34 -20.21 -30.43
CA GLY A 166 -24.02 -20.45 -31.83
C GLY A 166 -22.54 -20.27 -32.15
N ASP A 167 -22.25 -20.18 -33.45
CA ASP A 167 -20.90 -20.03 -33.95
C ASP A 167 -20.36 -18.61 -33.70
N CYS A 168 -19.09 -18.48 -33.35
CA CYS A 168 -18.40 -17.20 -33.14
C CYS A 168 -17.22 -16.97 -34.11
N GLY A 169 -17.07 -17.82 -35.11
CA GLY A 169 -15.95 -17.78 -36.06
C GLY A 169 -14.61 -17.98 -35.37
N ASP A 170 -13.63 -17.15 -35.72
CA ASP A 170 -12.27 -17.21 -35.16
C ASP A 170 -12.14 -16.48 -33.80
N LYS A 171 -13.21 -15.92 -33.27
CA LYS A 171 -13.18 -15.24 -31.96
C LYS A 171 -12.94 -16.26 -30.86
N HIS A 172 -11.93 -16.02 -30.03
CA HIS A 172 -11.62 -16.81 -28.85
C HIS A 172 -11.39 -15.91 -27.63
N GLY A 173 -11.42 -16.47 -26.43
CA GLY A 173 -11.21 -15.78 -25.18
C GLY A 173 -12.43 -15.72 -24.28
N LEU A 174 -12.29 -15.00 -23.19
CA LEU A 174 -13.30 -14.89 -22.15
C LEU A 174 -13.75 -13.43 -22.00
N TYR A 175 -15.06 -13.23 -21.90
CA TYR A 175 -15.69 -11.98 -21.51
C TYR A 175 -16.42 -12.18 -20.20
N VAL A 176 -16.11 -11.37 -19.21
CA VAL A 176 -16.76 -11.39 -17.89
C VAL A 176 -17.22 -9.98 -17.58
N ARG A 177 -18.50 -9.79 -17.27
CA ARG A 177 -19.04 -8.52 -16.77
C ARG A 177 -19.72 -8.76 -15.43
N PHE A 178 -19.42 -7.95 -14.43
CA PHE A 178 -19.97 -8.10 -13.09
C PHE A 178 -20.36 -6.74 -12.50
N LYS A 179 -21.33 -6.78 -11.60
CA LYS A 179 -21.75 -5.62 -10.81
C LYS A 179 -21.62 -5.95 -9.32
N PRO A 180 -20.86 -5.19 -8.54
CA PRO A 180 -20.70 -5.42 -7.11
C PRO A 180 -22.03 -5.36 -6.35
N ASP A 181 -22.20 -6.20 -5.33
CA ASP A 181 -23.40 -6.25 -4.51
C ASP A 181 -23.38 -5.12 -3.45
N PRO A 182 -24.27 -4.11 -3.51
CA PRO A 182 -24.31 -3.01 -2.55
C PRO A 182 -24.71 -3.43 -1.14
N THR A 183 -25.15 -4.68 -0.94
CA THR A 183 -25.42 -5.22 0.41
C THR A 183 -24.17 -5.72 1.12
N ILE A 184 -23.04 -5.78 0.42
CA ILE A 184 -21.75 -6.29 0.94
C ILE A 184 -20.72 -5.15 1.02
N PHE A 185 -20.62 -4.33 -0.01
CA PHE A 185 -19.63 -3.26 -0.09
C PHE A 185 -20.19 -1.95 0.49
N GLU A 186 -19.34 -1.23 1.22
CA GLU A 186 -19.65 0.10 1.76
C GLU A 186 -19.84 1.12 0.64
N GLU A 187 -19.11 0.94 -0.47
CA GLU A 187 -19.17 1.73 -1.69
C GLU A 187 -19.01 0.82 -2.90
N THR A 188 -19.72 1.14 -3.99
CA THR A 188 -19.70 0.35 -5.24
C THR A 188 -19.20 1.14 -6.45
N VAL A 189 -18.65 2.35 -6.23
CA VAL A 189 -18.08 3.18 -7.29
C VAL A 189 -16.61 2.86 -7.48
N PHE A 190 -16.24 2.42 -8.69
CA PHE A 190 -14.84 2.14 -9.01
C PHE A 190 -14.06 3.43 -9.27
N ASP A 191 -12.86 3.50 -8.70
CA ASP A 191 -11.89 4.55 -9.00
C ASP A 191 -11.02 4.15 -10.20
N TYR A 192 -11.08 4.95 -11.26
CA TYR A 192 -10.37 4.69 -12.51
C TYR A 192 -8.85 4.71 -12.33
N GLU A 193 -8.31 5.69 -11.57
CA GLU A 193 -6.86 5.84 -11.39
C GLU A 193 -6.26 4.66 -10.63
N THR A 194 -6.98 4.13 -9.66
CA THR A 194 -6.59 2.93 -8.93
C THR A 194 -6.49 1.72 -9.86
N ILE A 195 -7.47 1.53 -10.75
CA ILE A 195 -7.43 0.46 -11.75
C ILE A 195 -6.31 0.72 -12.76
N LEU A 196 -6.19 1.95 -13.28
CA LEU A 196 -5.18 2.33 -14.27
C LEU A 196 -3.75 2.04 -13.76
N THR A 197 -3.46 2.42 -12.52
CA THR A 197 -2.15 2.17 -11.90
C THR A 197 -1.83 0.68 -11.90
N ARG A 198 -2.76 -0.15 -11.45
CA ARG A 198 -2.57 -1.61 -11.43
C ARG A 198 -2.45 -2.21 -12.84
N MET A 199 -3.21 -1.74 -13.80
CA MET A 199 -3.15 -2.21 -15.20
C MET A 199 -1.83 -1.82 -15.86
N ARG A 200 -1.31 -0.65 -15.54
CA ARG A 200 0.01 -0.20 -16.01
C ARG A 200 1.13 -1.10 -15.49
N GLU A 201 1.11 -1.47 -14.21
CA GLU A 201 2.05 -2.45 -13.64
C GLU A 201 1.97 -3.79 -14.39
N GLN A 202 0.76 -4.30 -14.60
CA GLN A 202 0.56 -5.58 -15.31
C GLN A 202 1.08 -5.52 -16.74
N SER A 203 0.90 -4.39 -17.45
CA SER A 203 1.41 -4.23 -18.81
C SER A 203 2.94 -4.16 -18.87
N PHE A 204 3.60 -3.56 -17.86
CA PHE A 204 5.07 -3.58 -17.75
C PHE A 204 5.62 -4.98 -17.41
N LEU A 205 4.94 -5.72 -16.55
CA LEU A 205 5.37 -7.06 -16.12
C LEU A 205 5.20 -8.12 -17.21
N ASN A 206 4.32 -7.87 -18.18
CA ASN A 206 4.00 -8.77 -19.29
C ASN A 206 4.28 -8.08 -20.63
N ALA A 207 5.57 -7.97 -20.96
CA ALA A 207 6.02 -7.32 -22.19
C ALA A 207 5.25 -7.83 -23.43
N GLY A 208 4.74 -6.90 -24.24
CA GLY A 208 3.97 -7.20 -25.44
C GLY A 208 2.47 -7.43 -25.24
N VAL A 209 1.98 -7.55 -24.00
CA VAL A 209 0.54 -7.62 -23.74
C VAL A 209 -0.07 -6.20 -23.80
N LYS A 210 -1.12 -6.06 -24.59
CA LYS A 210 -1.87 -4.81 -24.73
C LYS A 210 -3.05 -4.80 -23.76
N ILE A 211 -3.08 -3.84 -22.86
CA ILE A 211 -4.20 -3.63 -21.93
C ILE A 211 -4.89 -2.30 -22.30
N ILE A 212 -6.21 -2.35 -22.48
CA ILE A 212 -7.04 -1.17 -22.77
C ILE A 212 -7.99 -0.96 -21.61
N LEU A 213 -7.93 0.21 -20.98
CA LEU A 213 -8.87 0.60 -19.92
C LEU A 213 -9.76 1.73 -20.41
N THR A 214 -11.06 1.49 -20.44
CA THR A 214 -12.08 2.44 -20.89
C THR A 214 -13.04 2.76 -19.75
N ASP A 215 -13.28 4.04 -19.50
CA ASP A 215 -14.37 4.52 -18.62
C ASP A 215 -15.50 5.05 -19.50
N LYS A 216 -16.71 4.50 -19.37
CA LYS A 216 -17.91 4.91 -20.11
C LYS A 216 -18.93 5.66 -19.24
N ARG A 217 -18.56 6.05 -18.02
CA ARG A 217 -19.45 6.80 -17.14
C ARG A 217 -19.63 8.22 -17.66
N GLU A 218 -20.87 8.72 -17.63
CA GLU A 218 -21.23 10.04 -18.11
C GLU A 218 -20.37 11.14 -17.46
N GLY A 219 -19.75 11.97 -18.30
CA GLY A 219 -18.84 13.05 -17.88
C GLY A 219 -17.44 12.61 -17.39
N GLN A 220 -17.12 11.32 -17.52
CA GLN A 220 -15.81 10.76 -17.17
C GLN A 220 -15.23 9.90 -18.31
N GLU A 221 -15.81 9.99 -19.51
CA GLU A 221 -15.44 9.15 -20.65
C GLU A 221 -13.97 9.34 -21.00
N ARG A 222 -13.23 8.25 -20.96
CA ARG A 222 -11.79 8.21 -21.28
C ARG A 222 -11.34 6.81 -21.62
N GLU A 223 -10.26 6.71 -22.39
CA GLU A 223 -9.63 5.47 -22.75
C GLU A 223 -8.11 5.60 -22.66
N GLU A 224 -7.46 4.62 -22.08
CA GLU A 224 -6.00 4.51 -22.00
C GLU A 224 -5.54 3.18 -22.57
N VAL A 225 -4.55 3.22 -23.45
CA VAL A 225 -3.92 2.04 -24.06
C VAL A 225 -2.54 1.84 -23.47
N LEU A 226 -2.36 0.74 -22.76
CA LEU A 226 -1.12 0.37 -22.09
C LEU A 226 -0.45 -0.77 -22.88
N HIS A 227 0.72 -0.51 -23.43
CA HIS A 227 1.47 -1.50 -24.21
C HIS A 227 2.97 -1.17 -24.15
N TYR A 228 3.75 -2.01 -23.49
CA TYR A 228 5.17 -1.78 -23.24
C TYR A 228 6.01 -2.99 -23.67
N GLU A 229 6.70 -2.89 -24.80
CA GLU A 229 7.55 -3.96 -25.30
C GLU A 229 8.84 -4.14 -24.48
N GLY A 230 9.33 -3.07 -23.84
CA GLY A 230 10.55 -3.09 -23.03
C GLY A 230 10.36 -3.72 -21.64
N GLY A 231 9.14 -4.12 -21.28
CA GLY A 231 8.87 -4.82 -20.03
C GLY A 231 9.31 -4.05 -18.79
N ILE A 232 10.00 -4.72 -17.84
CA ILE A 232 10.46 -4.09 -16.59
C ILE A 232 11.56 -3.03 -16.80
N VAL A 233 12.26 -3.01 -17.94
CA VAL A 233 13.18 -1.92 -18.30
C VAL A 233 12.38 -0.64 -18.52
N SER A 234 11.33 -0.69 -19.33
CA SER A 234 10.41 0.44 -19.52
C SER A 234 9.73 0.85 -18.21
N PHE A 235 9.51 -0.07 -17.28
CA PHE A 235 8.99 0.26 -15.98
C PHE A 235 9.95 1.12 -15.15
N VAL A 236 11.26 0.77 -15.13
CA VAL A 236 12.28 1.60 -14.48
C VAL A 236 12.37 2.98 -15.13
N GLU A 237 12.34 3.05 -16.46
CA GLU A 237 12.34 4.32 -17.21
C GLU A 237 11.11 5.16 -16.86
N PHE A 238 9.93 4.54 -16.82
CA PHE A 238 8.69 5.19 -16.40
C PHE A 238 8.80 5.76 -14.98
N LEU A 239 9.27 4.97 -14.00
CA LEU A 239 9.44 5.43 -12.63
C LEU A 239 10.42 6.62 -12.54
N ASN A 240 11.52 6.60 -13.29
CA ASN A 240 12.45 7.71 -13.37
C ASN A 240 11.85 8.94 -14.09
N SER A 241 11.01 8.73 -15.13
CA SER A 241 10.33 9.82 -15.85
C SER A 241 9.29 10.56 -14.99
N GLN A 242 8.72 9.90 -13.98
CA GLN A 242 7.88 10.55 -12.96
C GLN A 242 8.69 11.52 -12.08
N LYS A 243 9.88 11.90 -12.51
CA LYS A 243 10.77 12.94 -11.96
C LYS A 243 11.22 12.65 -10.52
N ARG A 244 11.50 11.39 -10.24
CA ARG A 244 12.09 10.95 -8.94
C ARG A 244 13.56 11.34 -8.79
N GLY A 245 14.17 11.88 -9.82
CA GLY A 245 15.56 12.29 -9.91
C GLY A 245 16.07 12.15 -11.35
N THR A 246 17.21 12.77 -11.64
CA THR A 246 17.88 12.64 -12.94
C THR A 246 18.73 11.38 -12.94
N PRO A 247 18.57 10.45 -13.90
CA PRO A 247 19.46 9.30 -14.00
C PRO A 247 20.93 9.72 -14.09
N ILE A 248 21.79 9.13 -13.27
CA ILE A 248 23.24 9.41 -13.26
C ILE A 248 24.01 8.60 -14.30
N HIS A 249 23.38 7.60 -14.89
CA HIS A 249 23.90 6.83 -16.02
C HIS A 249 22.79 6.54 -17.03
N LYS A 250 23.20 6.31 -18.29
CA LYS A 250 22.28 6.27 -19.42
C LYS A 250 21.44 5.00 -19.48
N ASN A 251 22.07 3.84 -19.27
CA ASN A 251 21.44 2.57 -19.53
C ASN A 251 20.75 2.01 -18.27
N VAL A 252 19.56 1.43 -18.42
CA VAL A 252 18.97 0.60 -17.38
C VAL A 252 19.73 -0.72 -17.31
N ILE A 253 20.20 -1.08 -16.13
CA ILE A 253 20.88 -2.36 -15.88
C ILE A 253 19.82 -3.45 -15.83
N TYR A 254 19.84 -4.38 -16.77
CA TYR A 254 18.90 -5.48 -16.87
C TYR A 254 19.58 -6.81 -16.66
N MET A 255 19.03 -7.63 -15.80
CA MET A 255 19.55 -8.94 -15.42
C MET A 255 18.41 -9.97 -15.46
N LYS A 256 18.65 -11.07 -16.14
CA LYS A 256 17.69 -12.19 -16.23
C LYS A 256 18.43 -13.50 -16.04
N GLY A 257 17.78 -14.44 -15.38
CA GLY A 257 18.26 -15.81 -15.26
C GLY A 257 17.17 -16.75 -14.80
N GLU A 258 17.46 -18.04 -14.96
CA GLU A 258 16.53 -19.12 -14.63
C GLU A 258 17.24 -20.25 -13.90
N LYS A 259 16.49 -20.96 -13.08
CA LYS A 259 16.94 -22.20 -12.42
C LYS A 259 15.75 -23.13 -12.21
N GLY A 260 15.78 -24.28 -12.86
CA GLY A 260 14.62 -25.16 -12.88
C GLY A 260 13.43 -24.48 -13.57
N ASN A 261 12.30 -24.40 -12.89
CA ASN A 261 11.09 -23.75 -13.40
C ASN A 261 10.92 -22.31 -12.87
N SER A 262 11.93 -21.76 -12.18
CA SER A 262 11.87 -20.41 -11.63
C SER A 262 12.69 -19.46 -12.50
N ILE A 263 12.13 -18.30 -12.80
CA ILE A 263 12.74 -17.22 -13.56
C ILE A 263 12.84 -15.99 -12.66
N ALA A 264 13.96 -15.28 -12.71
CA ALA A 264 14.09 -13.98 -12.07
C ALA A 264 14.59 -12.94 -13.08
N GLU A 265 13.94 -11.80 -13.06
CA GLU A 265 14.27 -10.61 -13.86
C GLU A 265 14.44 -9.43 -12.91
N VAL A 266 15.50 -8.67 -13.10
CA VAL A 266 15.77 -7.45 -12.35
C VAL A 266 16.14 -6.35 -13.34
N ALA A 267 15.50 -5.20 -13.23
CA ALA A 267 15.89 -3.98 -13.91
C ALA A 267 16.16 -2.89 -12.88
N MET A 268 17.27 -2.13 -13.05
CA MET A 268 17.60 -1.07 -12.11
C MET A 268 18.36 0.08 -12.77
N GLN A 269 18.20 1.27 -12.19
CA GLN A 269 18.94 2.47 -12.59
C GLN A 269 19.13 3.39 -11.39
N TYR A 270 20.25 4.10 -11.34
CA TYR A 270 20.52 5.09 -10.32
C TYR A 270 20.18 6.49 -10.79
N ASN A 271 19.65 7.30 -9.89
CA ASN A 271 19.40 8.72 -10.10
C ASN A 271 20.07 9.57 -9.00
N ASP A 272 19.95 10.88 -9.08
CA ASP A 272 20.58 11.84 -8.16
C ASP A 272 19.79 12.04 -6.84
N SER A 273 18.64 11.36 -6.66
CA SER A 273 17.85 11.42 -5.43
C SER A 273 18.55 10.71 -4.25
N TYR A 274 18.04 10.89 -3.05
CA TYR A 274 18.56 10.26 -1.82
C TYR A 274 17.77 9.03 -1.38
N ASN A 275 16.60 8.81 -1.96
CA ASN A 275 15.71 7.73 -1.60
C ASN A 275 15.90 6.51 -2.50
N GLU A 276 15.70 5.32 -1.94
CA GLU A 276 15.58 4.09 -2.72
C GLU A 276 14.11 3.86 -3.14
N THR A 277 13.91 3.32 -4.32
CA THR A 277 12.63 2.81 -4.80
C THR A 277 12.83 1.40 -5.29
N ILE A 278 12.43 0.43 -4.51
CA ILE A 278 12.48 -0.99 -4.87
C ILE A 278 11.06 -1.51 -4.90
N VAL A 279 10.65 -2.02 -6.07
CA VAL A 279 9.34 -2.63 -6.25
C VAL A 279 9.54 -4.08 -6.65
N SER A 280 8.88 -4.97 -5.95
CA SER A 280 9.07 -6.40 -6.15
C SER A 280 7.76 -7.14 -6.43
N PHE A 281 7.86 -8.16 -7.29
CA PHE A 281 6.73 -8.94 -7.76
C PHE A 281 7.06 -10.44 -7.74
N ALA A 282 6.07 -11.25 -7.41
CA ALA A 282 6.12 -12.70 -7.53
C ALA A 282 4.88 -13.19 -8.30
N ASN A 283 5.08 -13.86 -9.44
CA ASN A 283 4.01 -14.26 -10.37
C ASN A 283 3.06 -13.09 -10.69
N ASN A 284 3.61 -11.92 -11.00
CA ASN A 284 2.91 -10.65 -11.29
C ASN A 284 2.10 -10.06 -10.10
N MET A 285 2.17 -10.67 -8.92
CA MET A 285 1.57 -10.12 -7.70
C MET A 285 2.57 -9.19 -7.02
N SER A 286 2.13 -7.98 -6.67
CA SER A 286 2.96 -7.00 -5.94
C SER A 286 3.22 -7.48 -4.52
N THR A 287 4.51 -7.60 -4.16
CA THR A 287 4.96 -8.00 -2.83
C THR A 287 5.36 -6.76 -2.03
N ILE A 288 4.37 -6.02 -1.57
CA ILE A 288 4.58 -4.72 -0.89
C ILE A 288 5.39 -4.83 0.41
N GLU A 289 5.36 -5.98 1.07
CA GLU A 289 6.17 -6.30 2.26
C GLU A 289 7.50 -7.00 1.89
N GLY A 290 7.82 -7.04 0.58
CA GLY A 290 9.04 -7.66 0.06
C GLY A 290 9.01 -9.20 0.11
N GLY A 291 10.12 -9.78 0.56
CA GLY A 291 10.27 -11.23 0.67
C GLY A 291 11.68 -11.71 0.37
N THR A 292 11.81 -13.00 0.13
CA THR A 292 13.10 -13.67 -0.09
C THR A 292 13.83 -13.18 -1.34
N HIS A 293 13.11 -12.86 -2.41
CA HIS A 293 13.67 -12.30 -3.67
C HIS A 293 14.29 -10.91 -3.44
N GLU A 294 13.62 -10.03 -2.72
CA GLU A 294 14.13 -8.70 -2.38
C GLU A 294 15.34 -8.80 -1.43
N THR A 295 15.29 -9.71 -0.45
CA THR A 295 16.44 -9.98 0.44
C THR A 295 17.63 -10.49 -0.34
N GLY A 296 17.42 -11.39 -1.30
CA GLY A 296 18.47 -11.89 -2.21
C GLY A 296 19.10 -10.78 -3.03
N PHE A 297 18.26 -9.91 -3.62
CA PHE A 297 18.70 -8.75 -4.39
C PHE A 297 19.56 -7.79 -3.55
N LYS A 298 19.05 -7.33 -2.40
CA LYS A 298 19.75 -6.38 -1.52
C LYS A 298 21.11 -6.91 -1.05
N THR A 299 21.18 -8.21 -0.74
CA THR A 299 22.42 -8.87 -0.32
C THR A 299 23.43 -8.93 -1.47
N ALA A 300 22.99 -9.38 -2.64
CA ALA A 300 23.82 -9.51 -3.82
C ALA A 300 24.35 -8.15 -4.31
N LEU A 301 23.48 -7.14 -4.34
CA LEU A 301 23.83 -5.78 -4.73
C LEU A 301 24.96 -5.23 -3.86
N THR A 302 24.83 -5.31 -2.55
CA THR A 302 25.84 -4.84 -1.60
C THR A 302 27.17 -5.57 -1.78
N ARG A 303 27.13 -6.88 -1.98
CA ARG A 303 28.31 -7.70 -2.19
C ARG A 303 29.03 -7.37 -3.49
N ALA A 304 28.30 -7.28 -4.61
CA ALA A 304 28.87 -7.00 -5.93
C ALA A 304 29.58 -5.64 -5.96
N PHE A 305 28.98 -4.60 -5.42
CA PHE A 305 29.62 -3.27 -5.36
C PHE A 305 30.85 -3.26 -4.46
N ASN A 306 30.81 -3.89 -3.29
CA ASN A 306 32.00 -3.99 -2.44
C ASN A 306 33.14 -4.77 -3.12
N ASN A 307 32.83 -5.88 -3.80
CA ASN A 307 33.79 -6.68 -4.52
C ASN A 307 34.46 -5.87 -5.63
N TYR A 308 33.64 -5.21 -6.47
CA TYR A 308 34.16 -4.39 -7.57
C TYR A 308 34.99 -3.20 -7.05
N ALA A 309 34.51 -2.47 -6.07
CA ALA A 309 35.21 -1.30 -5.53
C ALA A 309 36.55 -1.67 -4.85
N ARG A 310 36.66 -2.85 -4.24
CA ARG A 310 37.93 -3.37 -3.71
C ARG A 310 38.88 -3.78 -4.84
N ARG A 311 38.40 -4.50 -5.84
CA ARG A 311 39.21 -4.97 -6.97
C ARG A 311 39.77 -3.81 -7.80
N THR A 312 39.01 -2.75 -7.95
CA THR A 312 39.43 -1.51 -8.66
C THR A 312 40.24 -0.56 -7.78
N GLY A 313 40.45 -0.86 -6.49
CA GLY A 313 41.23 -0.04 -5.56
C GLY A 313 40.53 1.25 -5.12
N ILE A 314 39.22 1.39 -5.38
CA ILE A 314 38.41 2.52 -4.90
C ILE A 314 38.23 2.45 -3.39
N LEU A 315 37.87 1.27 -2.86
CA LEU A 315 37.87 0.98 -1.42
C LEU A 315 39.23 0.48 -0.99
N LYS A 316 39.72 1.01 0.14
CA LYS A 316 41.05 0.68 0.68
C LYS A 316 40.93 0.10 2.11
N GLY A 317 41.79 -0.87 2.44
CA GLY A 317 41.81 -1.47 3.76
C GLY A 317 40.50 -2.14 4.13
N ASP A 318 39.99 -1.86 5.32
CA ASP A 318 38.76 -2.44 5.89
C ASP A 318 37.49 -1.63 5.53
N ASP A 319 37.61 -0.60 4.67
CA ASP A 319 36.45 0.20 4.26
C ASP A 319 35.42 -0.66 3.54
N THR A 320 34.15 -0.47 3.88
CA THR A 320 33.02 -1.18 3.29
C THR A 320 31.83 -0.24 3.08
N LEU A 321 31.11 -0.45 1.99
CA LEU A 321 29.81 0.17 1.73
C LEU A 321 28.74 -0.66 2.42
N SER A 322 27.84 -0.01 3.15
CA SER A 322 26.64 -0.65 3.70
C SER A 322 25.56 -0.85 2.65
N GLY A 323 24.52 -1.62 3.00
CA GLY A 323 23.36 -1.79 2.14
C GLY A 323 22.67 -0.46 1.82
N GLU A 324 22.53 0.45 2.78
CA GLU A 324 21.94 1.78 2.58
C GLU A 324 22.77 2.62 1.61
N ASP A 325 24.11 2.60 1.74
CA ASP A 325 25.01 3.39 0.89
C ASP A 325 24.86 3.00 -0.60
N VAL A 326 24.74 1.71 -0.89
CA VAL A 326 24.61 1.22 -2.28
C VAL A 326 23.21 1.34 -2.84
N ARG A 327 22.21 1.64 -2.02
CA ARG A 327 20.83 1.81 -2.46
C ARG A 327 20.38 3.27 -2.53
N GLU A 328 21.20 4.23 -2.11
CA GLU A 328 20.87 5.65 -2.25
C GLU A 328 20.68 6.03 -3.72
N GLY A 329 19.48 6.53 -4.08
CA GLY A 329 19.10 6.90 -5.44
C GLY A 329 18.83 5.72 -6.37
N LEU A 330 18.66 4.51 -5.86
CA LEU A 330 18.35 3.32 -6.65
C LEU A 330 16.87 3.26 -6.98
N VAL A 331 16.53 3.05 -8.25
CA VAL A 331 15.22 2.59 -8.72
C VAL A 331 15.40 1.18 -9.25
N ALA A 332 14.68 0.21 -8.69
CA ALA A 332 14.80 -1.20 -9.10
C ALA A 332 13.44 -1.90 -9.13
N ILE A 333 13.24 -2.71 -10.14
CA ILE A 333 12.11 -3.64 -10.28
C ILE A 333 12.67 -5.06 -10.20
N ILE A 334 12.06 -5.87 -9.35
CA ILE A 334 12.39 -7.28 -9.17
C ILE A 334 11.15 -8.10 -9.50
N SER A 335 11.21 -8.92 -10.53
CA SER A 335 10.12 -9.82 -10.94
C SER A 335 10.59 -11.25 -10.90
N VAL A 336 9.92 -12.08 -10.10
CA VAL A 336 10.19 -13.52 -10.07
C VAL A 336 8.95 -14.31 -10.50
N LYS A 337 9.16 -15.35 -11.28
CA LYS A 337 8.14 -16.27 -11.76
C LYS A 337 8.50 -17.69 -11.32
N LEU A 338 7.59 -18.35 -10.61
CA LEU A 338 7.82 -19.68 -10.04
C LEU A 338 6.53 -20.51 -10.05
N THR A 339 6.67 -21.83 -10.11
CA THR A 339 5.55 -22.77 -10.20
C THR A 339 4.76 -22.87 -8.90
N ASP A 340 5.44 -22.81 -7.74
CA ASP A 340 4.83 -23.00 -6.42
C ASP A 340 5.20 -21.81 -5.51
N ALA A 341 4.50 -20.70 -5.69
CA ALA A 341 4.71 -19.51 -4.91
C ALA A 341 4.08 -19.64 -3.51
N GLN A 342 4.89 -19.48 -2.48
CA GLN A 342 4.47 -19.53 -1.08
C GLN A 342 4.51 -18.12 -0.51
N PHE A 343 3.34 -17.62 -0.08
CA PHE A 343 3.20 -16.32 0.53
C PHE A 343 2.91 -16.45 2.03
N GLU A 344 3.41 -15.50 2.83
CA GLU A 344 3.20 -15.50 4.29
C GLU A 344 1.75 -15.16 4.70
N SER A 345 0.95 -14.56 3.79
CA SER A 345 -0.44 -14.16 4.06
C SER A 345 -1.35 -14.35 2.86
N GLN A 346 -2.67 -14.37 3.08
CA GLN A 346 -3.69 -14.43 2.03
C GLN A 346 -3.63 -13.22 1.07
N THR A 347 -3.15 -12.08 1.54
CA THR A 347 -2.97 -10.87 0.73
C THR A 347 -1.79 -10.96 -0.24
N LYS A 348 -1.01 -12.04 -0.19
CA LYS A 348 0.17 -12.30 -1.05
C LYS A 348 1.24 -11.19 -0.99
N ALA A 349 1.27 -10.42 0.10
CA ALA A 349 2.11 -9.24 0.24
C ALA A 349 3.61 -9.56 0.43
N LYS A 350 3.96 -10.79 0.85
CA LYS A 350 5.34 -11.18 1.14
C LYS A 350 5.64 -12.61 0.65
N LEU A 351 6.70 -12.76 -0.14
CA LEU A 351 7.14 -14.04 -0.67
C LEU A 351 8.03 -14.79 0.32
N GLY A 352 7.70 -16.07 0.61
CA GLY A 352 8.39 -16.92 1.59
C GLY A 352 9.41 -17.91 1.00
N ASN A 353 9.36 -18.22 -0.29
CA ASN A 353 10.20 -19.25 -0.93
C ASN A 353 11.72 -19.02 -0.75
N SER A 354 12.38 -19.84 0.07
CA SER A 354 13.81 -19.67 0.39
C SER A 354 14.75 -19.88 -0.80
N GLU A 355 14.40 -20.76 -1.74
CA GLU A 355 15.18 -21.03 -2.96
C GLU A 355 15.28 -19.80 -3.88
N ILE A 356 14.27 -18.95 -3.89
CA ILE A 356 14.24 -17.72 -4.70
C ILE A 356 15.28 -16.71 -4.22
N ARG A 357 15.55 -16.64 -2.91
CA ARG A 357 16.65 -15.82 -2.39
C ARG A 357 17.97 -16.17 -3.05
N THR A 358 18.28 -17.47 -3.12
CA THR A 358 19.54 -17.95 -3.72
C THR A 358 19.58 -17.73 -5.22
N LEU A 359 18.46 -17.89 -5.92
CA LEU A 359 18.35 -17.66 -7.36
C LEU A 359 18.65 -16.20 -7.68
N VAL A 360 17.93 -15.26 -7.05
CA VAL A 360 18.11 -13.81 -7.28
C VAL A 360 19.50 -13.37 -6.88
N ASP A 361 20.02 -13.84 -5.71
CA ASP A 361 21.38 -13.55 -5.26
C ASP A 361 22.44 -13.96 -6.30
N SER A 362 22.34 -15.17 -6.84
CA SER A 362 23.27 -15.67 -7.85
C SER A 362 23.21 -14.87 -9.16
N ILE A 363 22.00 -14.61 -9.68
CA ILE A 363 21.80 -13.89 -10.94
C ILE A 363 22.36 -12.46 -10.81
N VAL A 364 21.95 -11.76 -9.75
CA VAL A 364 22.35 -10.36 -9.53
C VAL A 364 23.85 -10.27 -9.35
N THR A 365 24.48 -11.15 -8.53
CA THR A 365 25.93 -11.12 -8.33
C THR A 365 26.65 -11.29 -9.65
N THR A 366 26.33 -12.34 -10.41
CA THR A 366 27.04 -12.66 -11.64
C THR A 366 26.84 -11.57 -12.71
N LYS A 367 25.57 -11.19 -12.96
CA LYS A 367 25.25 -10.26 -14.03
C LYS A 367 25.63 -8.81 -13.73
N LEU A 368 25.56 -8.41 -12.46
CA LEU A 368 26.01 -7.09 -12.06
C LEU A 368 27.52 -6.97 -12.11
N GLU A 369 28.29 -7.98 -11.68
CA GLU A 369 29.74 -7.98 -11.79
C GLU A 369 30.17 -7.93 -13.27
N GLU A 370 29.54 -8.69 -14.18
CA GLU A 370 29.74 -8.60 -15.63
C GLU A 370 29.49 -7.16 -16.13
N TYR A 371 28.33 -6.57 -15.78
CA TYR A 371 27.96 -5.22 -16.21
C TYR A 371 28.96 -4.15 -15.75
N LEU A 372 29.40 -4.20 -14.49
CA LEU A 372 30.34 -3.23 -13.93
C LEU A 372 31.72 -3.30 -14.62
N GLU A 373 32.16 -4.50 -15.05
CA GLU A 373 33.38 -4.67 -15.82
C GLU A 373 33.25 -4.12 -17.26
N GLU A 374 32.11 -4.36 -17.89
CA GLU A 374 31.85 -3.91 -19.26
C GLU A 374 31.61 -2.40 -19.34
N ASN A 375 31.11 -1.77 -18.24
CA ASN A 375 30.74 -0.35 -18.21
C ASN A 375 31.48 0.42 -17.10
N PRO A 376 32.81 0.52 -17.11
CA PRO A 376 33.62 1.06 -16.02
C PRO A 376 33.32 2.55 -15.72
N GLN A 377 32.85 3.32 -16.69
CA GLN A 377 32.46 4.73 -16.48
C GLN A 377 31.18 4.85 -15.68
N GLU A 378 30.16 4.05 -16.00
CA GLU A 378 28.90 4.02 -15.25
C GLU A 378 29.11 3.43 -13.85
N ALA A 379 29.91 2.35 -13.77
CA ALA A 379 30.32 1.76 -12.49
C ALA A 379 30.96 2.78 -11.56
N LYS A 380 31.84 3.63 -12.09
CA LYS A 380 32.50 4.69 -11.33
C LYS A 380 31.47 5.70 -10.79
N LEU A 381 30.53 6.18 -11.62
CA LEU A 381 29.49 7.13 -11.19
C LEU A 381 28.64 6.56 -10.05
N ILE A 382 28.22 5.30 -10.18
CA ILE A 382 27.39 4.62 -9.17
C ILE A 382 28.16 4.47 -7.85
N ILE A 383 29.43 4.05 -7.92
CA ILE A 383 30.26 3.86 -6.71
C ILE A 383 30.61 5.21 -6.07
N GLU A 384 30.87 6.27 -6.85
CA GLU A 384 31.10 7.60 -6.30
C GLU A 384 29.88 8.09 -5.51
N LYS A 385 28.66 7.86 -6.02
CA LYS A 385 27.41 8.16 -5.29
C LYS A 385 27.32 7.34 -3.99
N ALA A 386 27.59 6.05 -4.02
CA ALA A 386 27.56 5.20 -2.83
C ALA A 386 28.63 5.63 -1.79
N LEU A 387 29.80 6.10 -2.23
CA LEU A 387 30.82 6.66 -1.33
C LEU A 387 30.39 7.98 -0.70
N GLU A 388 29.68 8.83 -1.44
CA GLU A 388 29.11 10.06 -0.87
C GLU A 388 28.05 9.74 0.20
N ALA A 389 27.18 8.76 -0.08
CA ALA A 389 26.19 8.28 0.89
C ALA A 389 26.87 7.73 2.16
N ASN A 390 27.93 6.92 1.98
CA ASN A 390 28.73 6.39 3.09
C ASN A 390 29.34 7.50 3.95
N ARG A 391 29.95 8.52 3.33
CA ARG A 391 30.52 9.67 4.07
C ARG A 391 29.45 10.43 4.85
N ALA A 392 28.29 10.67 4.26
CA ALA A 392 27.17 11.33 4.91
C ALA A 392 26.65 10.52 6.10
N ARG A 393 26.48 9.21 5.94
CA ARG A 393 26.08 8.27 7.01
C ARG A 393 27.09 8.23 8.16
N GLU A 394 28.38 8.12 7.86
CA GLU A 394 29.45 8.15 8.86
C GLU A 394 29.48 9.48 9.63
N ALA A 395 29.28 10.63 8.95
CA ALA A 395 29.18 11.92 9.58
C ALA A 395 27.97 12.00 10.54
N ALA A 396 26.82 11.50 10.09
CA ALA A 396 25.61 11.38 10.91
C ALA A 396 25.82 10.50 12.14
N ARG A 397 26.49 9.33 11.99
CA ARG A 397 26.83 8.42 13.09
C ARG A 397 27.74 9.09 14.14
N LYS A 398 28.76 9.82 13.68
CA LYS A 398 29.67 10.59 14.57
C LYS A 398 28.93 11.69 15.32
N ALA A 399 28.08 12.46 14.63
CA ALA A 399 27.27 13.51 15.26
C ALA A 399 26.33 12.94 16.34
N ARG A 400 25.67 11.83 16.06
CA ARG A 400 24.80 11.10 17.00
C ARG A 400 25.57 10.57 18.22
N ALA A 401 26.76 10.00 18.01
CA ALA A 401 27.60 9.51 19.09
C ALA A 401 28.07 10.64 20.02
N LEU A 402 28.41 11.82 19.45
CA LEU A 402 28.76 13.01 20.21
C LEU A 402 27.58 13.53 21.03
N ALA A 403 26.39 13.60 20.45
CA ALA A 403 25.16 14.00 21.15
C ALA A 403 24.82 13.05 22.31
N ARG A 404 24.93 11.74 22.10
CA ARG A 404 24.74 10.73 23.18
C ARG A 404 25.76 10.87 24.30
N ARG A 405 27.04 11.07 23.98
CA ARG A 405 28.10 11.28 25.00
C ARG A 405 27.85 12.53 25.83
N LYS A 406 27.41 13.61 25.21
CA LYS A 406 27.10 14.86 25.89
C LYS A 406 25.94 14.67 26.88
N ASN A 407 24.85 13.99 26.47
CA ASN A 407 23.72 13.68 27.34
C ASN A 407 24.07 12.79 28.53
N VAL A 408 24.98 11.79 28.36
CA VAL A 408 25.44 10.89 29.42
C VAL A 408 26.33 11.64 30.42
N LEU A 409 27.19 12.55 29.96
CA LEU A 409 28.06 13.36 30.82
C LEU A 409 27.27 14.38 31.64
N ASP A 410 26.18 14.90 31.12
CA ASP A 410 25.31 15.88 31.78
C ASP A 410 24.28 15.22 32.73
N GLY A 411 24.29 13.88 32.88
CA GLY A 411 23.32 13.14 33.73
C GLY A 411 21.88 13.26 33.31
N ILE A 412 21.64 13.71 32.06
CA ILE A 412 20.30 13.94 31.50
C ILE A 412 19.76 12.61 30.94
N SER A 413 18.49 12.34 31.22
CA SER A 413 17.74 11.23 30.60
C SER A 413 17.95 11.19 29.08
N THR A 414 18.07 10.01 28.50
CA THR A 414 18.15 9.81 27.04
C THR A 414 16.88 10.27 26.30
N LEU A 415 15.82 10.59 27.06
CA LEU A 415 14.54 11.06 26.54
C LEU A 415 14.56 12.57 26.28
N PRO A 416 13.80 13.07 25.28
CA PRO A 416 13.69 14.48 25.00
C PRO A 416 13.17 15.26 26.20
N GLY A 417 13.81 16.38 26.57
CA GLY A 417 13.40 17.20 27.72
C GLY A 417 11.97 17.76 27.64
N LYS A 418 11.39 17.81 26.44
CA LYS A 418 10.00 18.22 26.21
C LYS A 418 8.97 17.09 26.24
N LEU A 419 9.42 15.85 26.24
CA LEU A 419 8.52 14.70 26.30
C LEU A 419 7.86 14.62 27.68
N ALA A 420 6.55 14.77 27.72
CA ALA A 420 5.74 14.39 28.88
C ALA A 420 5.40 12.90 28.76
N ASP A 421 6.27 12.04 29.28
CA ASP A 421 6.13 10.58 29.17
C ASP A 421 4.94 10.05 30.00
N CYS A 422 4.51 8.82 29.70
CA CYS A 422 3.49 8.09 30.47
C CYS A 422 4.13 7.11 31.46
N ASN A 423 3.28 6.65 32.41
CA ASN A 423 3.74 5.76 33.48
C ASN A 423 3.86 4.30 33.04
N GLU A 424 2.96 3.86 32.16
CA GLU A 424 2.94 2.51 31.61
C GLU A 424 4.17 2.26 30.72
N LYS A 425 4.74 1.06 30.78
CA LYS A 425 5.94 0.67 30.01
C LYS A 425 5.65 -0.36 28.94
N GLU A 426 4.51 -1.00 28.97
CA GLU A 426 4.11 -1.94 27.94
C GLU A 426 3.63 -1.20 26.70
N ALA A 427 4.42 -1.23 25.62
CA ALA A 427 4.19 -0.43 24.42
C ALA A 427 2.75 -0.56 23.88
N ARG A 428 2.19 -1.79 23.83
CA ARG A 428 0.84 -2.03 23.31
C ARG A 428 -0.27 -1.28 24.05
N LEU A 429 -0.04 -0.90 25.33
CA LEU A 429 -0.99 -0.20 26.18
C LEU A 429 -0.78 1.32 26.17
N THR A 430 0.24 1.82 25.49
CA THR A 430 0.62 3.23 25.52
C THR A 430 0.48 3.90 24.16
N GLU A 431 0.34 5.21 24.19
CA GLU A 431 0.25 6.04 23.00
C GLU A 431 0.99 7.36 23.18
N VAL A 432 1.61 7.86 22.09
CA VAL A 432 2.28 9.14 22.07
C VAL A 432 1.59 10.08 21.08
N TYR A 433 1.32 11.30 21.53
CA TYR A 433 0.82 12.38 20.68
C TYR A 433 1.97 13.26 20.25
N LEU A 434 2.16 13.41 18.94
CA LEU A 434 3.02 14.40 18.33
C LEU A 434 2.17 15.64 18.09
N VAL A 435 2.37 16.68 18.92
CA VAL A 435 1.46 17.85 18.98
C VAL A 435 2.13 19.05 18.35
N GLU A 436 1.41 19.75 17.50
CA GLU A 436 1.88 21.00 16.90
C GLU A 436 1.98 22.12 17.93
N GLY A 437 3.18 22.67 18.08
CA GLY A 437 3.44 23.84 18.91
C GLY A 437 3.50 23.58 20.41
N ASP A 438 4.13 24.51 21.13
CA ASP A 438 4.28 24.45 22.58
C ASP A 438 2.97 24.81 23.33
N SER A 439 2.10 25.62 22.73
CA SER A 439 0.81 26.03 23.32
C SER A 439 -0.17 24.85 23.39
N ALA A 440 -0.48 24.25 22.23
CA ALA A 440 -1.32 23.06 22.18
C ALA A 440 -0.70 21.88 22.94
N GLY A 441 0.64 21.78 22.94
CA GLY A 441 1.39 20.82 23.74
C GLY A 441 1.18 21.02 25.26
N GLY A 442 1.01 22.23 25.72
CA GLY A 442 0.66 22.59 27.11
C GLY A 442 -0.72 22.06 27.50
N SER A 443 -1.77 22.48 26.77
CA SER A 443 -3.15 22.03 26.99
C SER A 443 -3.26 20.49 26.88
N ALA A 444 -2.56 19.90 25.90
CA ALA A 444 -2.52 18.44 25.76
C ALA A 444 -1.85 17.75 26.95
N LYS A 445 -0.78 18.30 27.51
CA LYS A 445 -0.11 17.76 28.69
C LYS A 445 -0.99 17.83 29.93
N ASP A 446 -1.67 18.96 30.14
CA ASP A 446 -2.47 19.17 31.35
C ASP A 446 -3.75 18.31 31.37
N GLY A 447 -4.37 18.07 30.22
CA GLY A 447 -5.57 17.24 30.11
C GLY A 447 -5.33 15.77 29.75
N ARG A 448 -4.08 15.23 29.75
CA ARG A 448 -3.84 13.84 29.36
C ARG A 448 -4.11 12.84 30.49
N ASP A 449 -4.38 11.60 30.13
CA ASP A 449 -4.23 10.50 31.07
C ASP A 449 -2.76 10.06 31.13
N SER A 450 -2.06 10.50 32.19
CA SER A 450 -0.63 10.22 32.36
C SER A 450 -0.30 8.75 32.56
N ARG A 451 -1.28 7.88 32.76
CA ARG A 451 -1.04 6.43 32.89
C ARG A 451 -0.52 5.84 31.59
N TYR A 452 -1.11 6.22 30.45
CA TYR A 452 -0.81 5.60 29.16
C TYR A 452 -0.59 6.59 27.99
N GLN A 453 -0.87 7.90 28.19
CA GLN A 453 -0.66 8.92 27.15
C GLN A 453 0.62 9.72 27.40
N ALA A 454 1.49 9.76 26.38
CA ALA A 454 2.65 10.62 26.33
C ALA A 454 2.41 11.77 25.33
N ILE A 455 2.98 12.95 25.63
CA ILE A 455 2.86 14.15 24.77
C ILE A 455 4.25 14.62 24.39
N LEU A 456 4.49 14.80 23.09
CA LEU A 456 5.70 15.38 22.54
C LEU A 456 5.34 16.62 21.69
N PRO A 457 5.52 17.84 22.21
CA PRO A 457 5.34 19.06 21.42
C PRO A 457 6.42 19.20 20.34
N LEU A 458 6.00 19.55 19.13
CA LEU A 458 6.87 19.80 17.99
C LEU A 458 7.16 21.32 17.90
N ARG A 459 8.39 21.68 17.54
CA ARG A 459 8.79 23.06 17.31
C ARG A 459 8.69 23.41 15.82
N GLY A 460 7.53 23.94 15.43
CA GLY A 460 7.30 24.38 14.06
C GLY A 460 7.37 23.24 13.03
N LYS A 461 7.55 23.59 11.76
CA LYS A 461 7.61 22.65 10.65
C LYS A 461 8.84 21.76 10.76
N VAL A 462 8.64 20.46 10.66
CA VAL A 462 9.73 19.48 10.62
C VAL A 462 10.45 19.50 9.27
N LEU A 463 11.66 18.97 9.22
CA LEU A 463 12.43 18.86 7.97
C LEU A 463 11.68 18.03 6.94
N ASN A 464 11.61 18.52 5.71
CA ASN A 464 11.19 17.71 4.58
C ASN A 464 12.29 16.71 4.23
N VAL A 465 12.11 15.44 4.64
CA VAL A 465 13.10 14.38 4.45
C VAL A 465 13.17 13.86 3.01
N GLU A 466 12.18 14.17 2.18
CA GLU A 466 12.22 13.85 0.75
C GLU A 466 13.41 14.54 0.05
N LYS A 467 13.78 15.75 0.54
CA LYS A 467 14.84 16.61 0.01
C LYS A 467 16.13 16.55 0.83
N ALA A 468 16.25 15.66 1.80
CA ALA A 468 17.33 15.70 2.76
C ALA A 468 18.02 14.34 2.92
N ARG A 469 19.35 14.35 2.90
CA ARG A 469 20.15 13.19 3.27
C ARG A 469 20.01 12.85 4.77
N LEU A 470 20.31 11.63 5.12
CA LEU A 470 20.17 11.07 6.46
C LEU A 470 20.98 11.86 7.53
N ASP A 471 22.14 12.41 7.17
CA ASP A 471 22.94 13.27 8.07
C ASP A 471 22.17 14.51 8.52
N LYS A 472 21.42 15.15 7.62
CA LYS A 472 20.55 16.30 7.94
C LYS A 472 19.35 15.88 8.80
N VAL A 473 18.82 14.68 8.60
CA VAL A 473 17.75 14.11 9.44
C VAL A 473 18.24 13.97 10.88
N TYR A 474 19.42 13.39 11.07
CA TYR A 474 20.04 13.25 12.41
C TYR A 474 20.58 14.55 13.01
N ALA A 475 20.76 15.59 12.23
CA ALA A 475 21.11 16.94 12.72
C ALA A 475 19.87 17.79 13.04
N ASN A 476 18.67 17.36 12.63
CA ASN A 476 17.47 18.17 12.75
C ASN A 476 16.89 18.17 14.18
N THR A 477 16.77 19.36 14.76
CA THR A 477 16.33 19.54 16.16
C THR A 477 14.86 19.18 16.41
N SER A 478 14.04 19.08 15.38
CA SER A 478 12.63 18.68 15.49
C SER A 478 12.42 17.18 15.32
N LEU A 479 13.24 16.50 14.49
CA LEU A 479 13.13 15.06 14.25
C LEU A 479 13.84 14.22 15.31
N ILE A 480 14.99 14.66 15.83
CA ILE A 480 15.73 13.95 16.89
C ILE A 480 14.84 13.62 18.10
N PRO A 481 14.04 14.53 18.66
CA PRO A 481 13.13 14.22 19.76
C PRO A 481 12.13 13.11 19.44
N ILE A 482 11.62 13.06 18.20
CA ILE A 482 10.68 12.01 17.76
C ILE A 482 11.41 10.66 17.75
N ILE A 483 12.58 10.59 17.11
CA ILE A 483 13.40 9.35 17.05
C ILE A 483 13.74 8.84 18.45
N GLN A 484 14.12 9.75 19.35
CA GLN A 484 14.45 9.41 20.74
C GLN A 484 13.23 8.95 21.55
N ALA A 485 12.09 9.63 21.39
CA ALA A 485 10.85 9.27 22.08
C ALA A 485 10.34 7.89 21.66
N LEU A 486 10.35 7.58 20.37
CA LEU A 486 9.91 6.29 19.84
C LEU A 486 10.85 5.14 20.21
N GLY A 487 12.15 5.38 20.27
CA GLY A 487 13.16 4.42 20.74
C GLY A 487 13.53 3.33 19.73
N CYS A 488 12.83 3.20 18.61
CA CYS A 488 13.02 2.13 17.63
C CYS A 488 14.11 2.42 16.56
N GLY A 489 14.75 3.60 16.59
CA GLY A 489 15.77 3.97 15.58
C GLY A 489 15.16 4.31 14.22
N ILE A 490 16.01 4.57 13.22
CA ILE A 490 15.63 4.79 11.81
C ILE A 490 16.65 4.09 10.89
N GLY A 491 16.25 3.81 9.64
CA GLY A 491 17.12 3.16 8.64
C GLY A 491 17.59 1.78 9.10
N GLU A 492 18.90 1.49 8.99
CA GLU A 492 19.51 0.20 9.42
C GLU A 492 19.41 -0.05 10.93
N ASP A 493 19.30 1.00 11.74
CA ASP A 493 19.14 0.90 13.20
C ASP A 493 17.67 0.67 13.60
N PHE A 494 16.74 0.62 12.65
CA PHE A 494 15.33 0.46 12.96
C PHE A 494 15.05 -0.94 13.50
N ASP A 495 14.45 -0.98 14.68
CA ASP A 495 14.06 -2.21 15.36
C ASP A 495 12.68 -2.01 16.02
N ILE A 496 11.66 -2.56 15.40
CA ILE A 496 10.27 -2.39 15.87
C ILE A 496 10.06 -2.97 17.28
N THR A 497 10.86 -3.95 17.69
CA THR A 497 10.75 -4.56 19.04
C THR A 497 11.13 -3.58 20.16
N LYS A 498 11.82 -2.49 19.83
CA LYS A 498 12.21 -1.41 20.75
C LYS A 498 11.22 -0.25 20.75
N LEU A 499 10.12 -0.36 20.01
CA LEU A 499 9.09 0.67 19.99
C LEU A 499 8.49 0.86 21.38
N ARG A 500 8.45 2.11 21.84
CA ARG A 500 7.98 2.45 23.19
C ARG A 500 6.49 2.70 23.30
N TYR A 501 5.81 2.96 22.19
CA TYR A 501 4.39 3.30 22.16
C TYR A 501 3.64 2.50 21.10
N GLY A 502 2.52 1.86 21.48
CA GLY A 502 1.69 1.08 20.57
C GLY A 502 0.94 1.93 19.53
N LYS A 503 0.66 3.20 19.86
CA LYS A 503 0.10 4.16 18.90
C LYS A 503 0.91 5.45 18.87
N ILE A 504 1.15 5.93 17.66
CA ILE A 504 1.78 7.22 17.36
C ILE A 504 0.72 8.07 16.70
N ILE A 505 0.27 9.12 17.39
CA ILE A 505 -0.87 9.92 16.99
C ILE A 505 -0.38 11.31 16.63
N ILE A 506 -0.52 11.69 15.36
CA ILE A 506 -0.21 13.03 14.88
C ILE A 506 -1.43 13.92 15.16
N MET A 507 -1.22 14.97 15.94
CA MET A 507 -2.23 15.93 16.33
C MET A 507 -1.76 17.35 15.95
N ALA A 508 -2.26 17.85 14.84
CA ALA A 508 -1.96 19.15 14.26
C ALA A 508 -3.24 19.95 14.06
N ASP A 509 -3.11 21.25 13.97
CA ASP A 509 -4.20 22.18 13.74
C ASP A 509 -5.00 21.84 12.47
N ALA A 510 -6.25 22.26 12.41
CA ALA A 510 -7.13 22.00 11.26
C ALA A 510 -6.97 23.06 10.15
N ASP A 511 -5.80 23.67 10.05
CA ASP A 511 -5.45 24.69 9.05
C ASP A 511 -4.44 24.15 8.02
N VAL A 512 -4.01 25.03 7.10
CA VAL A 512 -3.04 24.68 6.04
C VAL A 512 -1.65 24.35 6.60
N ASP A 513 -1.22 25.01 7.67
CA ASP A 513 0.07 24.76 8.31
C ASP A 513 0.07 23.42 9.05
N GLY A 514 -1.00 23.10 9.79
CA GLY A 514 -1.17 21.80 10.42
C GLY A 514 -1.25 20.64 9.40
N SER A 515 -1.93 20.87 8.27
CA SER A 515 -1.94 19.91 7.16
C SER A 515 -0.55 19.70 6.57
N HIS A 516 0.27 20.77 6.47
CA HIS A 516 1.66 20.65 6.03
C HIS A 516 2.52 19.88 7.04
N ILE A 517 2.34 20.11 8.34
CA ILE A 517 3.07 19.35 9.38
C ILE A 517 2.69 17.87 9.34
N ARG A 518 1.40 17.55 9.15
CA ARG A 518 0.95 16.15 8.98
C ARG A 518 1.67 15.47 7.82
N ILE A 519 1.71 16.09 6.64
CA ILE A 519 2.35 15.48 5.47
C ILE A 519 3.87 15.36 5.63
N LEU A 520 4.54 16.33 6.29
CA LEU A 520 5.97 16.24 6.58
C LEU A 520 6.28 15.06 7.52
N LEU A 521 5.46 14.84 8.56
CA LEU A 521 5.60 13.70 9.47
C LEU A 521 5.29 12.37 8.77
N LEU A 522 4.24 12.32 7.93
CA LEU A 522 3.93 11.14 7.14
C LEU A 522 5.06 10.82 6.16
N THR A 523 5.67 11.81 5.53
CA THR A 523 6.86 11.63 4.68
C THR A 523 8.02 11.04 5.49
N PHE A 524 8.27 11.55 6.70
CA PHE A 524 9.31 11.02 7.59
C PHE A 524 9.05 9.57 7.98
N PHE A 525 7.83 9.22 8.41
CA PHE A 525 7.49 7.84 8.75
C PHE A 525 7.56 6.91 7.53
N PHE A 526 7.07 7.34 6.38
CA PHE A 526 7.12 6.56 5.15
C PHE A 526 8.55 6.28 4.68
N ARG A 527 9.45 7.28 4.73
CA ARG A 527 10.83 7.15 4.24
C ARG A 527 11.77 6.44 5.22
N HIS A 528 11.60 6.66 6.52
CA HIS A 528 12.58 6.20 7.51
C HIS A 528 12.06 5.23 8.57
N MET A 529 10.75 5.07 8.70
CA MET A 529 10.10 4.20 9.68
C MET A 529 8.87 3.49 9.09
N ARG A 530 8.93 3.12 7.82
CA ARG A 530 7.83 2.51 7.08
C ARG A 530 7.17 1.32 7.79
N PRO A 531 7.89 0.41 8.48
CA PRO A 531 7.26 -0.67 9.22
C PRO A 531 6.27 -0.22 10.32
N LEU A 532 6.38 1.03 10.82
CA LEU A 532 5.39 1.55 11.78
C LEU A 532 4.02 1.78 11.13
N ILE A 533 3.99 2.18 9.85
CA ILE A 533 2.74 2.33 9.10
C ILE A 533 2.18 0.95 8.74
N GLU A 534 3.02 0.06 8.23
CA GLU A 534 2.64 -1.30 7.82
C GLU A 534 2.05 -2.12 8.97
N ASN A 535 2.63 -2.00 10.16
CA ASN A 535 2.13 -2.65 11.38
C ASN A 535 0.99 -1.87 12.08
N GLY A 536 0.56 -0.75 11.50
CA GLY A 536 -0.62 -0.01 11.96
C GLY A 536 -0.45 0.76 13.27
N HIS A 537 0.75 1.31 13.51
CA HIS A 537 1.06 2.11 14.69
C HIS A 537 0.79 3.61 14.49
N VAL A 538 0.64 4.11 13.27
CA VAL A 538 0.52 5.54 12.96
C VAL A 538 -0.94 5.94 12.74
N TYR A 539 -1.35 7.03 13.41
CA TYR A 539 -2.71 7.55 13.38
C TYR A 539 -2.72 9.08 13.24
N LEU A 540 -3.81 9.61 12.67
CA LEU A 540 -4.11 11.04 12.64
C LEU A 540 -5.28 11.31 13.58
N ALA A 541 -5.10 12.24 14.52
CA ALA A 541 -6.19 12.72 15.35
C ALA A 541 -7.12 13.64 14.54
N GLN A 542 -8.39 13.56 14.80
CA GLN A 542 -9.42 14.40 14.19
C GLN A 542 -10.02 15.33 15.28
N PRO A 543 -9.46 16.53 15.48
CA PRO A 543 -10.07 17.51 16.36
C PRO A 543 -11.33 18.11 15.72
N PRO A 544 -12.29 18.61 16.52
CA PRO A 544 -13.46 19.30 15.98
C PRO A 544 -13.08 20.61 15.31
N LEU A 545 -13.82 20.99 14.26
CA LEU A 545 -13.67 22.26 13.56
C LEU A 545 -14.47 23.38 14.23
N TYR A 546 -15.60 23.04 14.84
CA TYR A 546 -16.53 24.01 15.42
C TYR A 546 -17.00 23.61 16.81
N LYS A 547 -17.19 24.64 17.63
CA LYS A 547 -17.92 24.60 18.88
C LYS A 547 -19.27 25.28 18.67
N VAL A 548 -20.37 24.54 18.81
CA VAL A 548 -21.74 25.04 18.65
C VAL A 548 -22.41 25.03 20.01
N HIS A 549 -22.89 26.17 20.47
CA HIS A 549 -23.50 26.26 21.78
C HIS A 549 -24.75 27.14 21.83
N LYS A 550 -25.66 26.81 22.74
CA LYS A 550 -26.81 27.61 23.11
C LYS A 550 -27.05 27.51 24.63
N GLY A 551 -26.69 28.56 25.35
CA GLY A 551 -26.71 28.55 26.80
C GLY A 551 -25.80 27.47 27.39
N LYS A 552 -26.37 26.45 28.05
CA LYS A 552 -25.62 25.33 28.63
C LYS A 552 -25.44 24.12 27.70
N GLN A 553 -26.09 24.12 26.56
CA GLN A 553 -25.97 23.02 25.59
C GLN A 553 -24.76 23.29 24.69
N LEU A 554 -23.83 22.35 24.67
CA LEU A 554 -22.60 22.40 23.91
C LEU A 554 -22.53 21.17 22.99
N ARG A 555 -22.13 21.40 21.74
CA ARG A 555 -21.88 20.36 20.75
C ARG A 555 -20.58 20.68 20.00
N TYR A 556 -19.89 19.64 19.56
CA TYR A 556 -18.69 19.76 18.72
C TYR A 556 -18.99 19.22 17.34
N ALA A 557 -18.69 19.99 16.29
CA ALA A 557 -18.90 19.59 14.91
C ALA A 557 -17.54 19.43 14.17
N PHE A 558 -17.45 18.35 13.40
CA PHE A 558 -16.24 17.97 12.66
C PHE A 558 -16.34 18.31 11.16
N SER A 559 -17.49 18.85 10.73
CA SER A 559 -17.72 19.33 9.36
C SER A 559 -18.71 20.50 9.35
N ASP A 560 -18.77 21.24 8.23
CA ASP A 560 -19.74 22.29 8.02
C ASP A 560 -21.17 21.74 8.08
N ALA A 561 -21.40 20.57 7.49
CA ALA A 561 -22.70 19.90 7.49
C ALA A 561 -23.18 19.55 8.91
N GLU A 562 -22.27 19.07 9.77
CA GLU A 562 -22.59 18.81 11.18
C GLU A 562 -22.85 20.08 11.97
N ARG A 563 -22.09 21.14 11.71
CA ARG A 563 -22.32 22.47 12.30
C ARG A 563 -23.74 22.95 11.98
N ASP A 564 -24.11 22.94 10.71
CA ASP A 564 -25.40 23.44 10.25
C ASP A 564 -26.55 22.60 10.81
N LYS A 565 -26.40 21.28 10.84
CA LYS A 565 -27.34 20.37 11.50
C LYS A 565 -27.51 20.69 12.98
N TYR A 566 -26.42 20.92 13.72
CA TYR A 566 -26.51 21.25 15.15
C TYR A 566 -27.10 22.62 15.40
N ILE A 567 -26.90 23.60 14.50
CA ILE A 567 -27.57 24.90 14.57
C ILE A 567 -29.09 24.72 14.43
N GLU A 568 -29.55 23.90 13.49
CA GLU A 568 -30.97 23.59 13.31
C GLU A 568 -31.55 22.85 14.51
N GLU A 569 -30.90 21.81 15.01
CA GLU A 569 -31.32 21.01 16.17
C GLU A 569 -31.46 21.86 17.45
N LEU A 570 -30.59 22.86 17.62
CA LEU A 570 -30.65 23.81 18.75
C LEU A 570 -31.63 24.95 18.54
N GLY A 571 -32.39 24.94 17.41
CA GLY A 571 -33.50 25.86 17.16
C GLY A 571 -33.11 27.18 16.47
N GLY A 572 -31.95 27.25 15.83
CA GLY A 572 -31.51 28.34 14.95
C GLY A 572 -31.23 29.68 15.62
N HIS A 573 -32.20 30.22 16.33
CA HIS A 573 -32.08 31.53 16.97
C HIS A 573 -31.29 31.47 18.32
N GLY A 574 -30.25 32.33 18.41
CA GLY A 574 -29.42 32.42 19.62
C GLY A 574 -28.45 31.26 19.79
N VAL A 575 -28.15 30.52 18.72
CA VAL A 575 -27.08 29.52 18.65
C VAL A 575 -25.81 30.25 18.19
N GLU A 576 -24.73 30.08 18.92
CA GLU A 576 -23.41 30.58 18.56
C GLU A 576 -22.56 29.40 18.06
N ALA A 577 -21.91 29.59 16.90
CA ALA A 577 -20.98 28.62 16.31
C ALA A 577 -19.62 29.29 16.16
N GLU A 578 -18.65 28.82 16.95
CA GLU A 578 -17.27 29.31 16.94
C GLU A 578 -16.40 28.31 16.18
N ARG A 579 -15.60 28.77 15.21
CA ARG A 579 -14.60 27.96 14.53
C ARG A 579 -13.30 27.98 15.35
N TYR A 580 -12.75 26.82 15.66
CA TYR A 580 -11.41 26.72 16.21
C TYR A 580 -10.37 27.03 15.14
N LYS A 581 -9.46 27.97 15.42
CA LYS A 581 -8.33 28.28 14.54
C LYS A 581 -7.14 27.36 14.77
N GLY A 582 -7.04 26.79 15.98
CA GLY A 582 -6.02 25.84 16.33
C GLY A 582 -6.28 25.13 17.65
N LEU A 583 -5.56 24.05 17.89
CA LEU A 583 -5.64 23.25 19.12
C LEU A 583 -5.29 24.03 20.40
N GLY A 584 -4.48 25.09 20.25
CA GLY A 584 -4.11 25.97 21.36
C GLY A 584 -5.25 26.83 21.92
N GLU A 585 -6.39 26.93 21.20
CA GLU A 585 -7.60 27.61 21.65
C GLU A 585 -8.53 26.70 22.48
N MET A 586 -8.24 25.39 22.50
CA MET A 586 -9.03 24.43 23.25
C MET A 586 -8.52 24.30 24.70
N ASP A 587 -9.44 24.33 25.63
CA ASP A 587 -9.13 24.01 27.02
C ASP A 587 -8.73 22.53 27.17
N PRO A 588 -7.93 22.18 28.19
CA PRO A 588 -7.50 20.79 28.43
C PRO A 588 -8.65 19.78 28.48
N GLU A 589 -9.80 20.14 29.09
CA GLU A 589 -10.99 19.30 29.18
C GLU A 589 -11.66 19.10 27.81
N GLN A 590 -11.79 20.17 27.02
CA GLN A 590 -12.34 20.10 25.66
C GLN A 590 -11.47 19.21 24.76
N LEU A 591 -10.15 19.39 24.84
CA LEU A 591 -9.21 18.58 24.06
C LEU A 591 -9.21 17.11 24.50
N TRP A 592 -9.48 16.83 25.78
CA TRP A 592 -9.67 15.48 26.27
C TRP A 592 -10.95 14.86 25.70
N GLU A 593 -12.09 15.51 25.90
CA GLU A 593 -13.40 14.97 25.53
C GLU A 593 -13.56 14.73 24.03
N THR A 594 -12.94 15.57 23.18
CA THR A 594 -13.16 15.52 21.72
C THR A 594 -12.10 14.75 20.97
N THR A 595 -10.85 14.74 21.45
CA THR A 595 -9.70 14.31 20.63
C THR A 595 -8.85 13.23 21.28
N ARG A 596 -8.91 13.06 22.63
CA ARG A 596 -7.98 12.14 23.30
C ARG A 596 -8.64 11.05 24.12
N ALA A 597 -9.85 11.25 24.64
CA ALA A 597 -10.56 10.20 25.37
C ALA A 597 -10.87 9.01 24.44
N PRO A 598 -10.47 7.79 24.77
CA PRO A 598 -10.64 6.62 23.89
C PRO A 598 -12.08 6.37 23.46
N GLU A 599 -13.05 6.76 24.27
CA GLU A 599 -14.48 6.53 24.08
C GLU A 599 -15.12 7.49 23.07
N THR A 600 -14.55 8.69 22.88
CA THR A 600 -15.19 9.78 22.11
C THR A 600 -14.34 10.27 20.93
N ARG A 601 -13.02 10.02 20.96
CA ARG A 601 -12.10 10.48 19.91
C ARG A 601 -12.28 9.72 18.61
N THR A 602 -12.03 10.42 17.50
CA THR A 602 -11.89 9.81 16.17
C THR A 602 -10.42 9.79 15.78
N LEU A 603 -9.89 8.62 15.44
CA LEU A 603 -8.56 8.42 14.93
C LEU A 603 -8.61 7.80 13.54
N LEU A 604 -7.95 8.44 12.56
CA LEU A 604 -7.73 7.85 11.25
C LEU A 604 -6.46 7.03 11.26
N LYS A 605 -6.56 5.72 11.04
CA LYS A 605 -5.40 4.84 10.90
C LYS A 605 -4.73 5.09 9.56
N VAL A 606 -3.42 5.34 9.58
CA VAL A 606 -2.63 5.47 8.36
C VAL A 606 -2.29 4.07 7.83
N SER A 607 -2.52 3.84 6.54
CA SER A 607 -2.18 2.59 5.86
C SER A 607 -1.57 2.87 4.49
N ILE A 608 -0.74 1.95 4.01
CA ILE A 608 -0.20 1.95 2.66
C ILE A 608 -1.03 0.95 1.86
N ASN A 609 -1.82 1.45 0.92
CA ASN A 609 -2.64 0.60 0.06
C ASN A 609 -1.89 0.18 -1.20
N ASP A 610 -1.13 1.11 -1.76
CA ASP A 610 -0.25 0.93 -2.91
C ASP A 610 1.06 1.63 -2.63
N ALA A 611 2.14 0.87 -2.55
CA ALA A 611 3.45 1.40 -2.18
C ALA A 611 4.05 2.30 -3.29
N ILE A 612 3.74 1.98 -4.56
CA ILE A 612 4.23 2.75 -5.71
C ILE A 612 3.50 4.08 -5.79
N ALA A 613 2.17 4.06 -5.72
CA ALA A 613 1.37 5.27 -5.74
C ALA A 613 1.68 6.19 -4.54
N CYS A 614 1.91 5.62 -3.34
CA CYS A 614 2.35 6.40 -2.18
C CYS A 614 3.73 7.03 -2.41
N ASP A 615 4.69 6.26 -2.91
CA ASP A 615 6.04 6.75 -3.19
C ASP A 615 6.02 7.86 -4.26
N GLU A 616 5.25 7.68 -5.33
CA GLU A 616 5.02 8.69 -6.36
C GLU A 616 4.40 9.96 -5.79
N THR A 617 3.35 9.83 -4.98
CA THR A 617 2.67 10.95 -4.33
C THR A 617 3.64 11.76 -3.46
N PHE A 618 4.45 11.09 -2.62
CA PHE A 618 5.45 11.78 -1.81
C PHE A 618 6.53 12.44 -2.68
N SER A 619 7.01 11.78 -3.72
CA SER A 619 8.00 12.33 -4.63
C SER A 619 7.49 13.56 -5.40
N VAL A 620 6.25 13.53 -5.88
CA VAL A 620 5.61 14.65 -6.59
C VAL A 620 5.33 15.82 -5.64
N LEU A 621 4.69 15.55 -4.49
CA LEU A 621 4.24 16.61 -3.59
C LEU A 621 5.37 17.19 -2.75
N MET A 622 6.33 16.37 -2.32
CA MET A 622 7.37 16.73 -1.37
C MET A 622 8.77 16.84 -2.00
N GLY A 623 8.96 16.36 -3.23
CA GLY A 623 10.22 16.38 -3.96
C GLY A 623 10.64 17.78 -4.42
N ASP A 624 11.83 17.89 -5.06
CA ASP A 624 12.41 19.16 -5.51
C ASP A 624 11.76 19.73 -6.77
N MET A 625 11.19 18.86 -7.63
CA MET A 625 10.62 19.27 -8.90
C MET A 625 9.29 20.03 -8.70
N VAL A 626 9.22 21.21 -9.27
CA VAL A 626 8.04 22.10 -9.13
C VAL A 626 6.94 21.73 -10.12
N GLU A 627 7.30 21.39 -11.35
CA GLU A 627 6.35 21.18 -12.45
C GLU A 627 5.37 20.01 -12.20
N PRO A 628 5.81 18.81 -11.74
CA PRO A 628 4.86 17.73 -11.44
C PRO A 628 3.88 18.09 -10.34
N ARG A 629 4.34 18.82 -9.32
CA ARG A 629 3.47 19.31 -8.24
C ARG A 629 2.44 20.29 -8.77
N ARG A 630 2.85 21.20 -9.66
CA ARG A 630 1.95 22.17 -10.31
C ARG A 630 0.91 21.47 -11.17
N GLU A 631 1.33 20.48 -11.97
CA GLU A 631 0.43 19.65 -12.77
C GLU A 631 -0.57 18.92 -11.88
N PHE A 632 -0.11 18.25 -10.82
CA PHE A 632 -0.96 17.57 -9.85
C PHE A 632 -2.00 18.51 -9.23
N ILE A 633 -1.58 19.69 -8.77
CA ILE A 633 -2.50 20.71 -8.21
C ILE A 633 -3.53 21.15 -9.26
N SER A 634 -3.10 21.40 -10.50
CA SER A 634 -4.01 21.84 -11.57
C SER A 634 -5.05 20.78 -11.94
N GLN A 635 -4.65 19.51 -12.00
CA GLN A 635 -5.53 18.38 -12.31
C GLN A 635 -6.56 18.13 -11.21
N ASN A 636 -6.14 18.32 -9.94
CA ASN A 636 -6.96 18.04 -8.77
C ASN A 636 -7.70 19.27 -8.22
N ALA A 637 -7.48 20.47 -8.78
CA ALA A 637 -8.10 21.73 -8.32
C ALA A 637 -9.64 21.66 -8.30
N LYS A 638 -10.25 20.92 -9.22
CA LYS A 638 -11.71 20.74 -9.31
C LYS A 638 -12.33 19.96 -8.13
N PHE A 639 -11.51 19.22 -7.38
CA PHE A 639 -11.96 18.44 -6.21
C PHE A 639 -11.79 19.20 -4.88
N VAL A 640 -11.25 20.41 -4.93
CA VAL A 640 -11.07 21.23 -3.72
C VAL A 640 -12.43 21.86 -3.36
N GLU A 641 -13.03 21.42 -2.28
CA GLU A 641 -14.31 21.90 -1.78
C GLU A 641 -14.16 23.10 -0.84
N ASN A 642 -13.07 23.15 -0.08
CA ASN A 642 -12.81 24.20 0.91
C ASN A 642 -11.45 24.85 0.67
N LEU A 643 -11.45 26.07 0.14
CA LEU A 643 -10.27 26.93 0.11
C LEU A 643 -10.27 27.76 1.41
N ASP A 644 -9.24 27.61 2.22
CA ASP A 644 -8.98 28.47 3.37
C ASP A 644 -8.38 29.79 2.82
N ILE A 645 -9.28 30.74 2.49
CA ILE A 645 -8.93 32.07 1.90
C ILE A 645 -9.02 33.10 3.02
#